data_9e605b698cc8647c9d6f47aa9c97caaf
#
_entry.id   9e605b698cc8647c9d6f47aa9c97caaf
#
_cell.length_a   1.000
_cell.length_b   1.000
_cell.length_c   1.000
_cell.angle_alpha   90.00
_cell.angle_beta   90.00
_cell.angle_gamma   90.00
#
_symmetry.space_group_name_H-M   'P 1'
#
loop_
_entity.id
_entity.type
_entity.pdbx_description
1 polymer ?
#
loop_
_entity_poly.entity_id
_entity_poly.type
_entity_poly.pdbx_seq_one_letter_code
_entity_poly.pdbx_strand_id
1 'polypeptide(L)'
;MAIHVIQSQRIDVLVHAMLTTVNKPAATPFQVLKTQHFIVPSHAVEAWLTQKLAEQKGISANTEFHHRIRGFQWSAYQWVLVEQKEQVRKANIPRIIIKWRIFQALKIFIQVEHNPLTTEHPLHSIVQRIYDSADRLEQGVEKQLKKQGMLYWVSEQVSRLFSHYMEYRGHCQKNCPANLCNCPSNWLQAWGQNKPLPIEQMFFKTNTEISEFTLHQAHELETWQRWLWQEVFHQDFEQMQSIDAMFWEILDDPERRQAALKKLPSQLVIFTLLDLPPMQLAFLRRLGQYIDIYILHYNPSQEYWADSVDPNWKARYDVGVKERFIAKNPKASDADITKFFQEFTLNFNAEQRESRHPLLTRFGKQARDHFSLLSNLSSGEDGIWADAFVDDYANHLLAKVQSDVLYLVEPEQQQYVLDEQDDSIQIHVCHSSLRQLEVLKEQLIHWLAQGSKDAPRRPSDILVLSPSLSELEPLIRSVFAPPPSERDLIQQKTGSSHQLSKDSIYVPIKIAGVTQLDALNAWKAVLGRIELIQGRFSIEDFADWLSLNATQQLYGLEINSIERMTELLIDAGFKRGLDAQHLQRSLSAGDEDYRFSFKFALDRLALGIAIPEHTLFQGTLSFAKVLPSDFELIAKLIQIYQDVDTRRDWMTAHEQGERVPVETWLKRLMQDITEFEDAGVESLSSIYKIIKKQQRMLTLASFYDEHDHHALRALSLPLPYLLAEINSTLETQLEHAEPTGQITFSQIGQIRPVPYKLIVMLGLDSGKFPNRSQHLPFDLMDLLKPNWVIVHV
;
A
#
# COMPACT_ATOMS: atom_id res chain seq x y z
N MET A 1 -34.28 -13.37 -5.27
CA MET A 1 -32.89 -12.99 -5.35
C MET A 1 -32.55 -12.44 -3.98
N ALA A 2 -31.43 -12.86 -3.40
CA ALA A 2 -31.21 -12.60 -2.00
C ALA A 2 -29.71 -12.55 -1.68
N ILE A 3 -29.38 -12.08 -0.47
CA ILE A 3 -28.03 -12.16 0.10
C ILE A 3 -27.95 -13.38 0.98
N HIS A 4 -27.06 -14.30 0.62
CA HIS A 4 -26.80 -15.52 1.36
C HIS A 4 -25.44 -15.40 2.06
N VAL A 5 -25.39 -15.65 3.36
CA VAL A 5 -24.16 -15.68 4.15
C VAL A 5 -23.89 -17.11 4.55
N ILE A 6 -22.71 -17.60 4.24
CA ILE A 6 -22.21 -18.91 4.68
C ILE A 6 -20.96 -18.66 5.50
N GLN A 7 -20.95 -19.07 6.75
CA GLN A 7 -19.81 -18.84 7.64
C GLN A 7 -19.17 -20.13 8.13
N SER A 8 -17.85 -20.10 8.29
CA SER A 8 -17.07 -21.20 8.84
C SER A 8 -15.73 -20.69 9.37
N GLN A 9 -15.18 -21.39 10.36
CA GLN A 9 -13.81 -21.20 10.84
C GLN A 9 -12.78 -21.87 9.92
N ARG A 10 -13.24 -22.65 8.92
CA ARG A 10 -12.38 -23.36 7.98
C ARG A 10 -12.57 -22.86 6.55
N ILE A 11 -11.47 -22.47 5.95
CA ILE A 11 -11.47 -21.91 4.59
C ILE A 11 -11.73 -22.99 3.53
N ASP A 12 -11.26 -24.21 3.74
CA ASP A 12 -11.53 -25.35 2.84
C ASP A 12 -13.05 -25.67 2.78
N VAL A 13 -13.76 -25.55 3.89
CA VAL A 13 -15.21 -25.67 3.93
C VAL A 13 -15.89 -24.55 3.14
N LEU A 14 -15.42 -23.31 3.30
CA LEU A 14 -15.93 -22.17 2.52
C LEU A 14 -15.67 -22.34 1.01
N VAL A 15 -14.50 -22.87 0.63
CA VAL A 15 -14.21 -23.20 -0.77
C VAL A 15 -15.16 -24.28 -1.29
N HIS A 16 -15.42 -25.32 -0.52
CA HIS A 16 -16.37 -26.36 -0.90
C HIS A 16 -17.78 -25.78 -1.10
N ALA A 17 -18.22 -24.92 -0.18
CA ALA A 17 -19.49 -24.21 -0.30
C ALA A 17 -19.52 -23.31 -1.54
N MET A 18 -18.45 -22.58 -1.83
CA MET A 18 -18.30 -21.79 -3.07
C MET A 18 -18.45 -22.67 -4.30
N LEU A 19 -17.76 -23.79 -4.36
CA LEU A 19 -17.76 -24.68 -5.50
C LEU A 19 -19.14 -25.30 -5.73
N THR A 20 -19.86 -25.67 -4.67
CA THR A 20 -21.24 -26.17 -4.78
C THR A 20 -22.20 -25.08 -5.31
N THR A 21 -21.99 -23.83 -4.88
CA THR A 21 -22.76 -22.67 -5.31
C THR A 21 -22.53 -22.34 -6.80
N VAL A 22 -21.25 -22.35 -7.21
CA VAL A 22 -20.82 -22.03 -8.58
C VAL A 22 -21.11 -23.18 -9.56
N ASN A 23 -21.19 -24.43 -9.07
CA ASN A 23 -21.43 -25.63 -9.86
C ASN A 23 -22.90 -25.95 -10.08
N LYS A 24 -23.83 -25.04 -9.80
CA LYS A 24 -25.23 -25.26 -10.19
C LYS A 24 -25.32 -25.64 -11.66
N PRO A 25 -26.02 -26.73 -12.01
CA PRO A 25 -26.07 -27.19 -13.40
C PRO A 25 -26.60 -26.08 -14.30
N ALA A 26 -25.88 -25.79 -15.36
CA ALA A 26 -26.28 -24.79 -16.34
C ALA A 26 -27.55 -25.26 -17.08
N ALA A 27 -28.59 -24.44 -17.06
CA ALA A 27 -29.83 -24.77 -17.76
C ALA A 27 -29.66 -24.77 -19.28
N THR A 28 -28.62 -24.11 -19.80
CA THR A 28 -28.30 -24.08 -21.23
C THR A 28 -26.76 -24.12 -21.43
N PRO A 29 -26.24 -24.69 -22.55
CA PRO A 29 -24.81 -24.71 -22.83
C PRO A 29 -24.15 -23.32 -22.81
N PHE A 30 -24.87 -22.28 -23.20
CA PHE A 30 -24.38 -20.90 -23.21
C PHE A 30 -24.17 -20.31 -21.80
N GLN A 31 -24.82 -20.84 -20.78
CA GLN A 31 -24.58 -20.40 -19.38
C GLN A 31 -23.21 -20.81 -18.89
N VAL A 32 -22.60 -21.86 -19.40
CA VAL A 32 -21.23 -22.27 -19.09
C VAL A 32 -20.21 -21.23 -19.53
N LEU A 33 -20.51 -20.47 -20.59
CA LEU A 33 -19.67 -19.42 -21.15
C LEU A 33 -19.83 -18.07 -20.43
N LYS A 34 -20.79 -17.93 -19.51
CA LYS A 34 -20.94 -16.67 -18.75
C LYS A 34 -19.81 -16.50 -17.74
N THR A 35 -19.28 -15.28 -17.69
CA THR A 35 -18.27 -14.91 -16.73
C THR A 35 -18.80 -15.02 -15.30
N GLN A 36 -18.04 -15.67 -14.44
CA GLN A 36 -18.31 -15.76 -13.01
C GLN A 36 -17.51 -14.65 -12.29
N HIS A 37 -18.20 -13.88 -11.46
CA HIS A 37 -17.61 -12.73 -10.77
C HIS A 37 -17.38 -13.03 -9.31
N PHE A 38 -16.14 -12.76 -8.88
CA PHE A 38 -15.70 -12.95 -7.50
C PHE A 38 -15.17 -11.64 -6.94
N ILE A 39 -15.43 -11.38 -5.65
CA ILE A 39 -14.76 -10.34 -4.90
C ILE A 39 -13.88 -11.02 -3.85
N VAL A 40 -12.59 -10.73 -3.87
CA VAL A 40 -11.58 -11.36 -3.03
C VAL A 40 -10.69 -10.30 -2.37
N PRO A 41 -10.11 -10.57 -1.18
CA PRO A 41 -9.32 -9.57 -0.46
C PRO A 41 -7.94 -9.29 -1.05
N SER A 42 -7.39 -10.20 -1.86
CA SER A 42 -6.03 -10.05 -2.41
C SER A 42 -5.80 -10.93 -3.65
N HIS A 43 -4.78 -10.59 -4.43
CA HIS A 43 -4.33 -11.40 -5.56
C HIS A 43 -3.84 -12.80 -5.14
N ALA A 44 -3.31 -12.96 -3.93
CA ALA A 44 -2.93 -14.28 -3.42
C ALA A 44 -4.14 -15.22 -3.28
N VAL A 45 -5.26 -14.68 -2.79
CA VAL A 45 -6.52 -15.41 -2.70
C VAL A 45 -7.10 -15.68 -4.09
N GLU A 46 -7.01 -14.73 -5.04
CA GLU A 46 -7.39 -14.93 -6.44
C GLU A 46 -6.63 -16.11 -7.06
N ALA A 47 -5.30 -16.10 -7.00
CA ALA A 47 -4.46 -17.15 -7.56
C ALA A 47 -4.77 -18.52 -6.92
N TRP A 48 -4.91 -18.55 -5.60
CA TRP A 48 -5.25 -19.76 -4.87
C TRP A 48 -6.64 -20.29 -5.22
N LEU A 49 -7.67 -19.44 -5.31
CA LEU A 49 -9.01 -19.84 -5.73
C LEU A 49 -9.03 -20.31 -7.18
N THR A 50 -8.30 -19.65 -8.08
CA THR A 50 -8.14 -20.07 -9.48
C THR A 50 -7.57 -21.48 -9.56
N GLN A 51 -6.57 -21.80 -8.75
CA GLN A 51 -6.02 -23.15 -8.66
C GLN A 51 -7.07 -24.13 -8.12
N LYS A 52 -7.80 -23.81 -7.05
CA LYS A 52 -8.84 -24.67 -6.48
C LYS A 52 -9.99 -24.93 -7.46
N LEU A 53 -10.38 -23.91 -8.21
CA LEU A 53 -11.37 -24.07 -9.31
C LEU A 53 -10.85 -25.02 -10.40
N ALA A 54 -9.58 -24.89 -10.80
CA ALA A 54 -8.95 -25.74 -11.78
C ALA A 54 -8.79 -27.20 -11.29
N GLU A 55 -8.42 -27.41 -10.03
CA GLU A 55 -8.30 -28.74 -9.41
C GLU A 55 -9.63 -29.51 -9.44
N GLN A 56 -10.76 -28.83 -9.24
CA GLN A 56 -12.08 -29.49 -9.21
C GLN A 56 -12.75 -29.59 -10.57
N LYS A 57 -12.59 -28.58 -11.43
CA LYS A 57 -13.27 -28.51 -12.73
C LYS A 57 -12.38 -28.98 -13.90
N GLY A 58 -11.13 -29.29 -13.64
CA GLY A 58 -10.10 -29.53 -14.66
C GLY A 58 -9.59 -28.28 -15.35
N ILE A 59 -10.34 -27.19 -15.32
CA ILE A 59 -9.98 -25.89 -15.91
C ILE A 59 -10.63 -24.76 -15.11
N SER A 60 -9.94 -23.64 -14.95
CA SER A 60 -10.48 -22.36 -14.50
C SER A 60 -10.53 -21.40 -15.67
N ALA A 61 -11.72 -21.13 -16.17
CA ALA A 61 -11.96 -20.22 -17.29
C ALA A 61 -13.20 -19.37 -17.04
N ASN A 62 -13.27 -18.21 -17.69
CA ASN A 62 -14.39 -17.27 -17.58
C ASN A 62 -14.66 -16.82 -16.13
N THR A 63 -13.57 -16.57 -15.39
CA THR A 63 -13.62 -16.01 -14.04
C THR A 63 -13.07 -14.59 -14.04
N GLU A 64 -13.75 -13.67 -13.37
CA GLU A 64 -13.32 -12.29 -13.20
C GLU A 64 -13.26 -11.97 -11.71
N PHE A 65 -12.08 -11.54 -11.24
CA PHE A 65 -11.83 -11.23 -9.85
C PHE A 65 -11.76 -9.72 -9.63
N HIS A 66 -12.43 -9.26 -8.59
CA HIS A 66 -12.39 -7.88 -8.12
C HIS A 66 -11.80 -7.88 -6.70
N HIS A 67 -10.86 -7.00 -6.43
CA HIS A 67 -10.21 -6.93 -5.10
C HIS A 67 -10.94 -5.98 -4.13
N ARG A 68 -11.94 -5.26 -4.61
CA ARG A 68 -12.79 -4.37 -3.81
C ARG A 68 -14.19 -4.35 -4.38
N ILE A 69 -15.18 -4.21 -3.50
CA ILE A 69 -16.59 -4.05 -3.91
C ILE A 69 -16.76 -2.84 -4.83
N ARG A 70 -16.06 -1.73 -4.55
CA ARG A 70 -16.06 -0.53 -5.40
C ARG A 70 -15.64 -0.84 -6.84
N GLY A 71 -14.66 -1.71 -7.05
CA GLY A 71 -14.24 -2.13 -8.40
C GLY A 71 -15.39 -2.82 -9.16
N PHE A 72 -16.05 -3.76 -8.51
CA PHE A 72 -17.24 -4.40 -9.07
C PHE A 72 -18.38 -3.41 -9.32
N GLN A 73 -18.67 -2.51 -8.39
CA GLN A 73 -19.70 -1.47 -8.48
C GLN A 73 -19.51 -0.62 -9.76
N TRP A 74 -18.29 -0.12 -9.98
CA TRP A 74 -18.00 0.68 -11.18
C TRP A 74 -18.05 -0.15 -12.47
N SER A 75 -17.70 -1.42 -12.43
CA SER A 75 -17.90 -2.34 -13.56
C SER A 75 -19.38 -2.53 -13.85
N ALA A 76 -20.20 -2.74 -12.83
CA ALA A 76 -21.65 -2.88 -12.96
C ALA A 76 -22.30 -1.63 -13.59
N TYR A 77 -21.87 -0.43 -13.17
CA TYR A 77 -22.31 0.82 -13.80
C TYR A 77 -21.94 0.87 -15.28
N GLN A 78 -20.72 0.49 -15.66
CA GLN A 78 -20.29 0.46 -17.06
C GLN A 78 -21.07 -0.55 -17.91
N TRP A 79 -21.44 -1.70 -17.34
CA TRP A 79 -22.23 -2.71 -18.07
C TRP A 79 -23.67 -2.30 -18.30
N VAL A 80 -24.28 -1.61 -17.36
CA VAL A 80 -25.68 -1.16 -17.45
C VAL A 80 -25.80 0.14 -18.24
N LEU A 81 -24.96 1.13 -17.92
CA LEU A 81 -24.96 2.49 -18.49
C LEU A 81 -24.06 2.57 -19.74
N VAL A 82 -24.31 1.72 -20.74
CA VAL A 82 -23.44 1.63 -21.94
C VAL A 82 -23.41 2.93 -22.74
N GLU A 83 -24.53 3.62 -22.85
CA GLU A 83 -24.63 4.89 -23.58
C GLU A 83 -23.89 6.02 -22.86
N GLN A 84 -23.79 5.96 -21.53
CA GLN A 84 -23.10 6.93 -20.66
C GLN A 84 -21.72 6.46 -20.23
N LYS A 85 -21.11 5.51 -20.93
CA LYS A 85 -19.84 4.88 -20.53
C LYS A 85 -18.72 5.88 -20.28
N GLU A 86 -18.67 6.96 -21.03
CA GLU A 86 -17.66 8.01 -20.85
C GLU A 86 -17.93 8.82 -19.59
N GLN A 87 -19.18 9.15 -19.29
CA GLN A 87 -19.57 9.83 -18.04
C GLN A 87 -19.26 8.95 -16.82
N VAL A 88 -19.54 7.65 -16.89
CA VAL A 88 -19.21 6.70 -15.83
C VAL A 88 -17.71 6.64 -15.58
N ARG A 89 -16.88 6.68 -16.64
CA ARG A 89 -15.42 6.72 -16.50
C ARG A 89 -14.95 8.02 -15.85
N LYS A 90 -15.52 9.16 -16.24
CA LYS A 90 -15.19 10.47 -15.68
C LYS A 90 -15.55 10.55 -14.19
N ALA A 91 -16.71 10.03 -13.80
CA ALA A 91 -17.15 10.06 -12.40
C ALA A 91 -16.32 9.19 -11.44
N ASN A 92 -15.60 8.18 -11.95
CA ASN A 92 -14.73 7.33 -11.12
C ASN A 92 -13.33 7.92 -10.98
N ILE A 93 -13.16 8.93 -10.13
CA ILE A 93 -11.89 9.64 -9.98
C ILE A 93 -10.89 8.80 -9.17
N PRO A 94 -9.71 8.50 -9.73
CA PRO A 94 -8.64 7.86 -8.99
C PRO A 94 -8.06 8.78 -7.90
N ARG A 95 -7.62 8.21 -6.78
CA ARG A 95 -7.00 8.96 -5.66
C ARG A 95 -5.82 9.84 -6.12
N ILE A 96 -5.05 9.41 -7.11
CA ILE A 96 -3.93 10.19 -7.63
C ILE A 96 -4.39 11.53 -8.24
N ILE A 97 -5.54 11.55 -8.89
CA ILE A 97 -6.13 12.78 -9.44
C ILE A 97 -6.58 13.70 -8.30
N ILE A 98 -7.21 13.14 -7.25
CA ILE A 98 -7.57 13.89 -6.04
C ILE A 98 -6.32 14.58 -5.47
N LYS A 99 -5.22 13.84 -5.31
CA LYS A 99 -3.95 14.37 -4.81
C LYS A 99 -3.43 15.55 -5.65
N TRP A 100 -3.39 15.39 -6.97
CA TRP A 100 -2.85 16.44 -7.85
C TRP A 100 -3.75 17.67 -7.91
N ARG A 101 -5.05 17.52 -7.83
CA ARG A 101 -5.97 18.66 -7.72
C ARG A 101 -5.79 19.43 -6.42
N ILE A 102 -5.64 18.75 -5.29
CA ILE A 102 -5.31 19.38 -4.00
C ILE A 102 -3.97 20.12 -4.10
N PHE A 103 -2.97 19.47 -4.68
CA PHE A 103 -1.66 20.09 -4.88
C PHE A 103 -1.76 21.37 -5.69
N GLN A 104 -2.47 21.38 -6.80
CA GLN A 104 -2.66 22.57 -7.64
C GLN A 104 -3.44 23.66 -6.92
N ALA A 105 -4.53 23.31 -6.24
CA ALA A 105 -5.35 24.26 -5.50
C ALA A 105 -4.57 25.00 -4.42
N LEU A 106 -3.69 24.32 -3.70
CA LEU A 106 -2.88 24.92 -2.64
C LEU A 106 -1.60 25.59 -3.17
N LYS A 107 -1.06 25.14 -4.31
CA LYS A 107 0.19 25.66 -4.88
C LYS A 107 0.17 27.17 -5.13
N ILE A 108 -0.97 27.71 -5.50
CA ILE A 108 -1.15 29.15 -5.79
C ILE A 108 -0.75 29.99 -4.58
N PHE A 109 -1.06 29.51 -3.37
CA PHE A 109 -0.84 30.25 -2.11
C PHE A 109 0.60 30.15 -1.58
N ILE A 110 1.44 29.24 -2.10
CA ILE A 110 2.81 29.04 -1.61
C ILE A 110 3.90 29.65 -2.49
N GLN A 111 3.50 30.33 -3.57
CA GLN A 111 4.45 30.92 -4.53
C GLN A 111 5.10 32.21 -4.04
N VAL A 112 4.53 32.87 -3.04
CA VAL A 112 4.99 34.12 -2.47
C VAL A 112 5.82 33.90 -1.21
N GLU A 113 6.53 34.94 -0.76
CA GLU A 113 7.47 34.85 0.34
C GLU A 113 6.81 34.56 1.69
N HIS A 114 5.67 35.18 1.94
CA HIS A 114 4.85 34.98 3.15
C HIS A 114 3.46 34.48 2.81
N ASN A 115 2.76 33.95 3.81
CA ASN A 115 1.39 33.49 3.63
C ASN A 115 0.50 34.65 3.15
N PRO A 116 -0.09 34.58 1.96
CA PRO A 116 -0.91 35.65 1.39
C PRO A 116 -2.32 35.69 1.98
N LEU A 117 -2.72 34.67 2.74
CA LEU A 117 -4.07 34.52 3.27
C LEU A 117 -4.21 35.27 4.61
N THR A 118 -5.34 35.93 4.80
CA THR A 118 -5.71 36.50 6.10
C THR A 118 -6.08 35.40 7.10
N THR A 119 -6.01 35.70 8.38
CA THR A 119 -6.38 34.74 9.45
C THR A 119 -7.84 34.30 9.39
N GLU A 120 -8.69 35.04 8.71
CA GLU A 120 -10.10 34.70 8.51
C GLU A 120 -10.35 33.73 7.35
N HIS A 121 -9.34 33.55 6.48
CA HIS A 121 -9.48 32.66 5.33
C HIS A 121 -9.45 31.18 5.78
N PRO A 122 -10.38 30.32 5.32
CA PRO A 122 -10.47 28.92 5.74
C PRO A 122 -9.16 28.12 5.60
N LEU A 123 -8.37 28.39 4.56
CA LEU A 123 -7.10 27.70 4.32
C LEU A 123 -5.90 28.30 5.07
N HIS A 124 -6.09 29.39 5.85
CA HIS A 124 -4.95 30.08 6.48
C HIS A 124 -4.07 29.12 7.30
N SER A 125 -4.69 28.31 8.15
CA SER A 125 -3.98 27.41 9.05
C SER A 125 -3.14 26.35 8.33
N ILE A 126 -3.71 25.71 7.32
CA ILE A 126 -2.98 24.66 6.58
C ILE A 126 -1.88 25.25 5.70
N VAL A 127 -2.10 26.42 5.09
CA VAL A 127 -1.10 27.15 4.32
C VAL A 127 0.02 27.66 5.24
N GLN A 128 -0.34 28.18 6.43
CA GLN A 128 0.64 28.63 7.44
C GLN A 128 1.57 27.46 7.87
N ARG A 129 1.04 26.27 8.10
CA ARG A 129 1.86 25.09 8.40
C ARG A 129 2.88 24.77 7.31
N ILE A 130 2.54 25.02 6.03
CA ILE A 130 3.48 24.84 4.92
C ILE A 130 4.62 25.87 5.02
N TYR A 131 4.31 27.12 5.34
CA TYR A 131 5.32 28.16 5.56
C TYR A 131 6.19 27.85 6.77
N ASP A 132 5.61 27.52 7.92
CA ASP A 132 6.31 27.20 9.15
C ASP A 132 7.31 26.04 8.99
N SER A 133 7.02 25.10 8.10
CA SER A 133 7.91 23.98 7.78
C SER A 133 9.26 24.42 7.18
N ALA A 134 9.30 25.60 6.60
CA ALA A 134 10.44 26.16 5.91
C ALA A 134 11.04 27.41 6.61
N ASP A 135 10.50 27.81 7.78
CA ASP A 135 10.91 29.05 8.46
C ASP A 135 12.36 29.06 8.95
N ARG A 136 12.94 27.88 9.16
CA ARG A 136 14.35 27.73 9.60
C ARG A 136 15.35 27.87 8.48
N LEU A 137 14.91 27.97 7.23
CA LEU A 137 15.76 28.07 6.05
C LEU A 137 15.89 29.53 5.62
N GLU A 138 17.08 29.92 5.16
CA GLU A 138 17.30 31.21 4.51
C GLU A 138 16.49 31.28 3.20
N GLN A 139 16.30 32.51 2.71
CA GLN A 139 15.58 32.74 1.46
C GLN A 139 16.29 32.06 0.28
N GLY A 140 15.56 31.54 -0.68
CA GLY A 140 16.11 30.95 -1.90
C GLY A 140 15.40 29.69 -2.38
N VAL A 141 16.05 28.97 -3.27
CA VAL A 141 15.54 27.74 -3.90
C VAL A 141 15.24 26.65 -2.88
N GLU A 142 16.10 26.51 -1.87
CA GLU A 142 15.95 25.49 -0.83
C GLU A 142 14.67 25.69 0.02
N LYS A 143 14.39 26.93 0.41
CA LYS A 143 13.14 27.28 1.12
C LYS A 143 11.91 26.96 0.27
N GLN A 144 11.97 27.23 -1.03
CA GLN A 144 10.88 26.93 -1.95
C GLN A 144 10.69 25.42 -2.16
N LEU A 145 11.78 24.66 -2.29
CA LEU A 145 11.72 23.20 -2.37
C LEU A 145 11.12 22.59 -1.11
N LYS A 146 11.46 23.10 0.06
CA LYS A 146 10.91 22.62 1.33
C LYS A 146 9.41 22.90 1.44
N LYS A 147 8.95 24.09 1.05
CA LYS A 147 7.50 24.39 0.99
C LYS A 147 6.77 23.44 0.03
N GLN A 148 7.33 23.22 -1.16
CA GLN A 148 6.74 22.28 -2.12
C GLN A 148 6.70 20.84 -1.61
N GLY A 149 7.70 20.42 -0.85
CA GLY A 149 7.75 19.13 -0.18
C GLY A 149 6.65 18.96 0.86
N MET A 150 6.45 19.96 1.69
CA MET A 150 5.37 19.95 2.66
C MET A 150 4.00 19.97 1.97
N LEU A 151 3.85 20.76 0.90
CA LEU A 151 2.63 20.76 0.09
C LEU A 151 2.35 19.39 -0.51
N TYR A 152 3.37 18.72 -1.08
CA TYR A 152 3.25 17.37 -1.61
C TYR A 152 2.76 16.39 -0.53
N TRP A 153 3.39 16.43 0.64
CA TRP A 153 3.00 15.59 1.77
C TRP A 153 1.56 15.86 2.22
N VAL A 154 1.17 17.12 2.40
CA VAL A 154 -0.22 17.51 2.73
C VAL A 154 -1.20 16.97 1.70
N SER A 155 -0.90 17.14 0.42
CA SER A 155 -1.76 16.67 -0.68
C SER A 155 -1.92 15.15 -0.68
N GLU A 156 -0.86 14.41 -0.36
CA GLU A 156 -0.92 12.95 -0.21
C GLU A 156 -1.81 12.56 0.98
N GLN A 157 -1.61 13.17 2.16
CA GLN A 157 -2.41 12.84 3.34
C GLN A 157 -3.90 13.18 3.15
N VAL A 158 -4.18 14.37 2.63
CA VAL A 158 -5.56 14.82 2.40
C VAL A 158 -6.26 14.00 1.31
N SER A 159 -5.54 13.57 0.28
CA SER A 159 -6.12 12.68 -0.75
C SER A 159 -6.49 11.30 -0.20
N ARG A 160 -5.70 10.75 0.72
CA ARG A 160 -6.03 9.52 1.46
C ARG A 160 -7.26 9.73 2.32
N LEU A 161 -7.28 10.83 3.04
CA LEU A 161 -8.36 11.20 3.92
C LEU A 161 -9.69 11.39 3.19
N PHE A 162 -9.70 12.15 2.08
CA PHE A 162 -10.92 12.34 1.29
C PHE A 162 -11.40 11.05 0.63
N SER A 163 -10.49 10.20 0.18
CA SER A 163 -10.86 8.86 -0.30
C SER A 163 -11.52 8.03 0.80
N HIS A 164 -11.01 8.12 2.03
CA HIS A 164 -11.58 7.46 3.19
C HIS A 164 -12.96 8.04 3.55
N TYR A 165 -13.12 9.37 3.54
CA TYR A 165 -14.42 9.99 3.77
C TYR A 165 -15.45 9.64 2.70
N MET A 166 -15.07 9.50 1.44
CA MET A 166 -15.98 9.02 0.38
C MET A 166 -16.54 7.63 0.68
N GLU A 167 -15.76 6.76 1.30
CA GLU A 167 -16.19 5.40 1.64
C GLU A 167 -17.05 5.36 2.91
N TYR A 168 -16.74 6.21 3.92
CA TYR A 168 -17.34 6.11 5.26
C TYR A 168 -18.27 7.26 5.62
N ARG A 169 -18.17 8.43 4.98
CA ARG A 169 -18.90 9.66 5.32
C ARG A 169 -19.60 10.29 4.13
N GLY A 170 -19.68 9.60 3.01
CA GLY A 170 -20.36 10.04 1.79
C GLY A 170 -21.75 9.46 1.57
N HIS A 171 -22.31 8.73 2.53
CA HIS A 171 -23.57 8.02 2.35
C HIS A 171 -24.60 8.35 3.42
N CYS A 172 -25.86 8.51 2.97
CA CYS A 172 -27.00 8.67 3.86
C CYS A 172 -27.53 7.31 4.33
N GLN A 173 -27.48 7.05 5.64
CA GLN A 173 -28.00 5.81 6.23
C GLN A 173 -29.53 5.70 6.22
N LYS A 174 -30.25 6.85 6.08
CA LYS A 174 -31.70 6.92 6.15
C LYS A 174 -32.38 7.01 4.79
N ASN A 175 -31.65 6.90 3.68
CA ASN A 175 -32.15 7.08 2.32
C ASN A 175 -32.94 8.40 2.09
N CYS A 176 -32.48 9.49 2.72
CA CYS A 176 -33.04 10.80 2.49
C CYS A 176 -32.80 11.25 1.04
N PRO A 177 -33.69 12.06 0.44
CA PRO A 177 -33.37 12.75 -0.79
C PRO A 177 -32.08 13.58 -0.64
N ALA A 178 -31.20 13.55 -1.64
CA ALA A 178 -29.86 14.13 -1.55
C ALA A 178 -29.85 15.60 -1.11
N ASN A 179 -30.79 16.39 -1.62
CA ASN A 179 -30.96 17.81 -1.28
C ASN A 179 -31.53 18.08 0.12
N LEU A 180 -32.09 17.09 0.79
CA LEU A 180 -32.69 17.20 2.12
C LEU A 180 -31.94 16.39 3.19
N CYS A 181 -30.83 15.75 2.83
CA CYS A 181 -30.07 14.91 3.75
C CYS A 181 -29.26 15.74 4.75
N ASN A 182 -29.65 15.67 6.02
CA ASN A 182 -28.92 16.21 7.17
C ASN A 182 -28.38 15.10 8.10
N CYS A 183 -28.15 13.92 7.55
CA CYS A 183 -27.67 12.80 8.34
C CYS A 183 -26.23 13.03 8.82
N PRO A 184 -25.93 12.78 10.10
CA PRO A 184 -24.59 12.93 10.66
C PRO A 184 -23.53 12.04 9.99
N SER A 185 -23.94 11.02 9.26
CA SER A 185 -23.06 10.12 8.50
C SER A 185 -22.70 10.63 7.10
N ASN A 186 -23.39 11.65 6.60
CA ASN A 186 -23.19 12.17 5.24
C ASN A 186 -22.52 13.54 5.25
N TRP A 187 -21.24 13.57 5.65
CA TRP A 187 -20.45 14.80 5.74
C TRP A 187 -20.23 15.47 4.40
N LEU A 188 -19.92 14.66 3.39
CA LEU A 188 -19.56 15.16 2.07
C LEU A 188 -20.73 15.88 1.40
N GLN A 189 -21.96 15.44 1.65
CA GLN A 189 -23.16 16.16 1.18
C GLN A 189 -23.36 17.50 1.90
N ALA A 190 -23.14 17.54 3.22
CA ALA A 190 -23.20 18.79 3.98
C ALA A 190 -22.11 19.78 3.50
N TRP A 191 -20.90 19.31 3.31
CA TRP A 191 -19.80 20.13 2.79
C TRP A 191 -20.05 20.63 1.37
N GLY A 192 -20.64 19.81 0.49
CA GLY A 192 -21.03 20.25 -0.84
C GLY A 192 -22.04 21.41 -0.81
N GLN A 193 -22.90 21.47 0.20
CA GLN A 193 -23.83 22.56 0.45
C GLN A 193 -23.22 23.69 1.29
N ASN A 194 -21.92 23.67 1.55
CA ASN A 194 -21.19 24.59 2.45
C ASN A 194 -21.76 24.64 3.88
N LYS A 195 -22.37 23.55 4.34
CA LYS A 195 -22.89 23.46 5.70
C LYS A 195 -21.81 22.90 6.63
N PRO A 196 -21.49 23.61 7.74
CA PRO A 196 -20.56 23.10 8.73
C PRO A 196 -21.13 21.87 9.44
N LEU A 197 -20.26 20.93 9.81
CA LEU A 197 -20.65 19.80 10.64
C LEU A 197 -20.97 20.27 12.07
N PRO A 198 -21.95 19.65 12.73
CA PRO A 198 -22.29 19.99 14.13
C PRO A 198 -21.26 19.33 15.08
N ILE A 199 -20.03 19.80 15.06
CA ILE A 199 -18.86 19.23 15.76
C ILE A 199 -19.15 19.01 17.25
N GLU A 200 -19.70 20.02 17.93
CA GLU A 200 -20.04 19.93 19.35
C GLU A 200 -21.03 18.79 19.64
N GLN A 201 -22.09 18.67 18.82
CA GLN A 201 -23.08 17.60 18.99
C GLN A 201 -22.51 16.22 18.68
N MET A 202 -21.55 16.12 17.80
CA MET A 202 -20.85 14.87 17.48
C MET A 202 -20.01 14.40 18.66
N PHE A 203 -19.34 15.30 19.34
CA PHE A 203 -18.62 15.02 20.56
C PHE A 203 -19.54 14.69 21.76
N PHE A 204 -20.67 15.40 21.89
CA PHE A 204 -21.62 15.11 22.96
C PHE A 204 -22.16 13.68 22.97
N LYS A 205 -22.34 13.09 21.79
CA LYS A 205 -22.76 11.69 21.67
C LYS A 205 -21.73 10.69 22.22
N THR A 206 -20.50 11.12 22.43
CA THR A 206 -19.41 10.26 22.88
C THR A 206 -19.16 10.26 24.38
N ASN A 207 -19.92 11.04 25.15
CA ASN A 207 -19.74 11.18 26.61
C ASN A 207 -18.30 11.47 27.08
N THR A 208 -17.46 12.02 26.19
CA THR A 208 -16.08 12.37 26.51
C THR A 208 -16.01 13.86 26.83
N GLU A 209 -15.39 14.26 27.94
CA GLU A 209 -14.97 15.64 28.13
C GLU A 209 -13.92 15.99 27.09
N ILE A 210 -14.24 17.00 26.28
CA ILE A 210 -13.36 17.46 25.24
C ILE A 210 -12.73 18.73 25.74
N SER A 211 -11.40 18.78 25.66
CA SER A 211 -10.69 20.02 25.93
C SER A 211 -11.10 21.09 24.91
N GLU A 212 -11.15 22.35 25.32
CA GLU A 212 -11.37 23.47 24.39
C GLU A 212 -10.38 23.44 23.22
N PHE A 213 -9.15 22.98 23.49
CA PHE A 213 -8.12 22.81 22.48
C PHE A 213 -8.52 21.77 21.40
N THR A 214 -9.03 20.61 21.80
CA THR A 214 -9.48 19.56 20.85
C THR A 214 -10.68 20.04 20.03
N LEU A 215 -11.61 20.75 20.67
CA LEU A 215 -12.76 21.33 19.99
C LEU A 215 -12.33 22.38 18.95
N HIS A 216 -11.42 23.26 19.33
CA HIS A 216 -10.85 24.25 18.43
C HIS A 216 -10.14 23.58 17.24
N GLN A 217 -9.32 22.57 17.48
CA GLN A 217 -8.67 21.79 16.42
C GLN A 217 -9.69 21.14 15.47
N ALA A 218 -10.77 20.57 16.00
CA ALA A 218 -11.79 19.92 15.17
C ALA A 218 -12.52 20.95 14.28
N HIS A 219 -12.83 22.14 14.80
CA HIS A 219 -13.42 23.22 14.01
C HIS A 219 -12.47 23.74 12.93
N GLU A 220 -11.20 23.91 13.28
CA GLU A 220 -10.17 24.33 12.32
C GLU A 220 -10.03 23.30 11.18
N LEU A 221 -9.91 22.00 11.51
CA LEU A 221 -9.83 20.93 10.52
C LEU A 221 -11.08 20.87 9.64
N GLU A 222 -12.26 20.97 10.23
CA GLU A 222 -13.53 20.97 9.49
C GLU A 222 -13.60 22.12 8.50
N THR A 223 -13.23 23.33 8.94
CA THR A 223 -13.35 24.56 8.16
C THR A 223 -12.53 24.50 6.87
N TRP A 224 -11.25 24.14 6.94
CA TRP A 224 -10.42 24.09 5.72
C TRP A 224 -10.72 22.86 4.88
N GLN A 225 -11.06 21.70 5.47
CA GLN A 225 -11.43 20.51 4.72
C GLN A 225 -12.75 20.71 3.97
N ARG A 226 -13.74 21.31 4.60
CA ARG A 226 -15.01 21.66 3.95
C ARG A 226 -14.81 22.61 2.78
N TRP A 227 -14.01 23.67 2.96
CA TRP A 227 -13.69 24.61 1.88
C TRP A 227 -13.00 23.91 0.71
N LEU A 228 -11.98 23.11 1.02
CA LEU A 228 -11.21 22.40 -0.01
C LEU A 228 -12.07 21.36 -0.73
N TRP A 229 -12.95 20.66 -0.02
CA TRP A 229 -13.88 19.74 -0.63
C TRP A 229 -14.85 20.42 -1.57
N GLN A 230 -15.45 21.51 -1.14
CA GLN A 230 -16.40 22.26 -1.93
C GLN A 230 -15.77 22.82 -3.21
N GLU A 231 -14.61 23.45 -3.10
CA GLU A 231 -13.95 24.11 -4.21
C GLU A 231 -13.43 23.10 -5.26
N VAL A 232 -12.90 21.96 -4.80
CA VAL A 232 -12.13 21.06 -5.70
C VAL A 232 -12.96 19.85 -6.14
N PHE A 233 -13.89 19.34 -5.32
CA PHE A 233 -14.48 18.01 -5.53
C PHE A 233 -16.00 17.95 -5.55
N HIS A 234 -16.68 19.01 -5.21
CA HIS A 234 -18.14 18.97 -5.09
C HIS A 234 -18.83 18.49 -6.37
N GLN A 235 -18.44 19.04 -7.51
CA GLN A 235 -19.02 18.68 -8.81
C GLN A 235 -18.80 17.21 -9.18
N ASP A 236 -17.60 16.71 -8.91
CA ASP A 236 -17.25 15.30 -9.18
C ASP A 236 -18.07 14.35 -8.29
N PHE A 237 -18.28 14.74 -7.04
CA PHE A 237 -19.09 13.96 -6.12
C PHE A 237 -20.57 13.93 -6.56
N GLU A 238 -21.10 15.06 -7.02
CA GLU A 238 -22.44 15.12 -7.60
C GLU A 238 -22.56 14.24 -8.87
N GLN A 239 -21.56 14.24 -9.73
CA GLN A 239 -21.53 13.35 -10.90
C GLN A 239 -21.52 11.88 -10.48
N MET A 240 -20.73 11.51 -9.48
CA MET A 240 -20.69 10.17 -8.93
C MET A 240 -22.06 9.74 -8.39
N GLN A 241 -22.75 10.63 -7.66
CA GLN A 241 -24.11 10.39 -7.15
C GLN A 241 -25.13 10.28 -8.28
N SER A 242 -24.99 11.09 -9.33
CA SER A 242 -25.85 11.02 -10.51
C SER A 242 -25.72 9.70 -11.25
N ILE A 243 -24.51 9.17 -11.41
CA ILE A 243 -24.26 7.84 -12.00
C ILE A 243 -24.94 6.74 -11.17
N ASP A 244 -24.79 6.78 -9.84
CA ASP A 244 -25.44 5.83 -8.94
C ASP A 244 -26.98 5.92 -9.08
N ALA A 245 -27.53 7.11 -9.09
CA ALA A 245 -28.98 7.33 -9.26
C ALA A 245 -29.49 6.78 -10.62
N MET A 246 -28.83 7.08 -11.73
CA MET A 246 -29.18 6.56 -13.05
C MET A 246 -29.14 5.04 -13.12
N PHE A 247 -28.15 4.42 -12.49
CA PHE A 247 -28.06 2.96 -12.43
C PHE A 247 -29.26 2.34 -11.73
N TRP A 248 -29.65 2.92 -10.59
CA TRP A 248 -30.81 2.43 -9.84
C TRP A 248 -32.13 2.72 -10.50
N GLU A 249 -32.29 3.87 -11.16
CA GLU A 249 -33.49 4.17 -11.96
C GLU A 249 -33.75 3.10 -13.03
N ILE A 250 -32.70 2.63 -13.73
CA ILE A 250 -32.83 1.58 -14.74
C ILE A 250 -33.26 0.24 -14.12
N LEU A 251 -32.72 -0.09 -12.94
CA LEU A 251 -33.04 -1.36 -12.26
C LEU A 251 -34.43 -1.31 -11.60
N ASP A 252 -34.87 -0.16 -11.13
CA ASP A 252 -36.20 0.01 -10.53
C ASP A 252 -37.31 0.04 -11.58
N ASP A 253 -37.00 0.47 -12.80
CA ASP A 253 -37.95 0.50 -13.92
C ASP A 253 -38.23 -0.92 -14.46
N PRO A 254 -39.50 -1.44 -14.38
CA PRO A 254 -39.83 -2.78 -14.83
C PRO A 254 -39.55 -3.06 -16.32
N GLU A 255 -39.64 -2.05 -17.17
CA GLU A 255 -39.44 -2.19 -18.63
C GLU A 255 -37.95 -2.30 -18.96
N ARG A 256 -37.10 -1.51 -18.32
CA ARG A 256 -35.64 -1.45 -18.54
C ARG A 256 -34.87 -2.54 -17.74
N ARG A 257 -35.42 -2.98 -16.63
CA ARG A 257 -34.82 -3.97 -15.71
C ARG A 257 -34.37 -5.24 -16.41
N GLN A 258 -35.22 -5.85 -17.25
CA GLN A 258 -34.87 -7.11 -17.91
C GLN A 258 -33.66 -6.99 -18.83
N ALA A 259 -33.52 -5.86 -19.52
CA ALA A 259 -32.36 -5.61 -20.38
C ALA A 259 -31.09 -5.36 -19.54
N ALA A 260 -31.19 -4.67 -18.41
CA ALA A 260 -30.10 -4.42 -17.48
C ALA A 260 -29.61 -5.71 -16.79
N LEU A 261 -30.54 -6.56 -16.33
CA LEU A 261 -30.20 -7.84 -15.68
C LEU A 261 -29.51 -8.84 -16.63
N LYS A 262 -29.73 -8.76 -17.94
CA LYS A 262 -28.94 -9.55 -18.91
C LYS A 262 -27.48 -9.15 -18.98
N LYS A 263 -27.15 -7.92 -18.62
CA LYS A 263 -25.79 -7.38 -18.63
C LYS A 263 -25.08 -7.57 -17.29
N LEU A 264 -25.84 -7.77 -16.21
CA LEU A 264 -25.30 -8.04 -14.89
C LEU A 264 -25.07 -9.56 -14.69
N PRO A 265 -24.13 -9.95 -13.84
CA PRO A 265 -23.99 -11.35 -13.45
C PRO A 265 -25.25 -11.82 -12.70
N SER A 266 -25.65 -13.06 -12.92
CA SER A 266 -26.79 -13.64 -12.20
C SER A 266 -26.47 -13.91 -10.73
N GLN A 267 -25.19 -14.08 -10.41
CA GLN A 267 -24.70 -14.31 -9.07
C GLN A 267 -23.34 -13.61 -8.87
N LEU A 268 -23.08 -13.18 -7.64
CA LEU A 268 -21.82 -12.58 -7.19
C LEU A 268 -21.34 -13.35 -5.98
N VAL A 269 -20.08 -13.76 -5.98
CA VAL A 269 -19.46 -14.45 -4.84
C VAL A 269 -18.47 -13.51 -4.17
N ILE A 270 -18.65 -13.25 -2.87
CA ILE A 270 -17.74 -12.47 -2.04
C ILE A 270 -17.03 -13.44 -1.08
N PHE A 271 -15.72 -13.56 -1.24
CA PHE A 271 -14.94 -14.54 -0.50
C PHE A 271 -14.08 -13.86 0.57
N THR A 272 -14.38 -14.12 1.84
CA THR A 272 -13.62 -13.75 3.03
C THR A 272 -13.17 -12.28 3.11
N LEU A 273 -13.95 -11.37 2.56
CA LEU A 273 -13.70 -9.94 2.66
C LEU A 273 -13.92 -9.47 4.10
N LEU A 274 -13.00 -8.68 4.64
CA LEU A 274 -13.04 -8.17 6.02
C LEU A 274 -13.35 -6.68 6.11
N ASP A 275 -13.57 -6.03 4.99
CA ASP A 275 -13.84 -4.59 4.93
C ASP A 275 -15.11 -4.33 4.13
N LEU A 276 -16.13 -3.79 4.80
CA LEU A 276 -17.44 -3.45 4.22
C LEU A 276 -17.82 -2.02 4.59
N PRO A 277 -17.29 -1.01 3.86
CA PRO A 277 -17.69 0.36 4.08
C PRO A 277 -19.20 0.57 3.94
N PRO A 278 -19.82 1.48 4.71
CA PRO A 278 -21.28 1.67 4.72
C PRO A 278 -21.89 1.94 3.34
N MET A 279 -21.20 2.68 2.48
CA MET A 279 -21.65 2.94 1.11
C MET A 279 -21.70 1.65 0.28
N GLN A 280 -20.69 0.81 0.39
CA GLN A 280 -20.61 -0.47 -0.33
C GLN A 280 -21.62 -1.48 0.21
N LEU A 281 -21.86 -1.46 1.51
CA LEU A 281 -22.90 -2.25 2.16
C LEU A 281 -24.30 -1.89 1.65
N ALA A 282 -24.59 -0.60 1.52
CA ALA A 282 -25.84 -0.11 0.95
C ALA A 282 -26.02 -0.55 -0.51
N PHE A 283 -24.95 -0.47 -1.30
CA PHE A 283 -24.94 -0.96 -2.68
C PHE A 283 -25.25 -2.46 -2.74
N LEU A 284 -24.58 -3.30 -1.95
CA LEU A 284 -24.82 -4.75 -1.93
C LEU A 284 -26.24 -5.08 -1.50
N ARG A 285 -26.75 -4.40 -0.44
CA ARG A 285 -28.13 -4.60 0.04
C ARG A 285 -29.17 -4.34 -1.05
N ARG A 286 -28.99 -3.27 -1.81
CA ARG A 286 -29.91 -2.93 -2.90
C ARG A 286 -29.71 -3.87 -4.09
N LEU A 287 -28.47 -4.21 -4.44
CA LEU A 287 -28.16 -5.13 -5.54
C LEU A 287 -28.67 -6.54 -5.28
N GLY A 288 -28.68 -7.00 -4.01
CA GLY A 288 -29.23 -8.30 -3.62
C GLY A 288 -30.72 -8.49 -3.91
N GLN A 289 -31.46 -7.40 -4.17
CA GLN A 289 -32.85 -7.49 -4.66
C GLN A 289 -32.94 -7.92 -6.13
N TYR A 290 -31.84 -7.80 -6.89
CA TYR A 290 -31.79 -8.03 -8.33
C TYR A 290 -30.94 -9.22 -8.75
N ILE A 291 -29.93 -9.60 -7.97
CA ILE A 291 -29.04 -10.74 -8.21
C ILE A 291 -28.83 -11.53 -6.91
N ASP A 292 -28.40 -12.77 -7.02
CA ASP A 292 -28.00 -13.56 -5.85
C ASP A 292 -26.57 -13.19 -5.43
N ILE A 293 -26.38 -12.86 -4.15
CA ILE A 293 -25.07 -12.52 -3.57
C ILE A 293 -24.73 -13.56 -2.51
N TYR A 294 -23.62 -14.26 -2.69
CA TYR A 294 -23.09 -15.24 -1.75
C TYR A 294 -21.88 -14.65 -1.03
N ILE A 295 -22.01 -14.46 0.29
CA ILE A 295 -20.93 -13.98 1.14
C ILE A 295 -20.40 -15.17 1.92
N LEU A 296 -19.16 -15.54 1.63
CA LEU A 296 -18.45 -16.61 2.32
C LEU A 296 -17.59 -15.97 3.42
N HIS A 297 -18.08 -16.06 4.64
CA HIS A 297 -17.50 -15.36 5.79
C HIS A 297 -16.62 -16.28 6.61
N TYR A 298 -15.34 -15.92 6.72
CA TYR A 298 -14.43 -16.57 7.67
C TYR A 298 -14.68 -16.03 9.07
N ASN A 299 -15.23 -16.87 9.94
CA ASN A 299 -15.55 -16.54 11.33
C ASN A 299 -14.86 -17.54 12.28
N PRO A 300 -14.01 -17.09 13.22
CA PRO A 300 -13.31 -18.01 14.12
C PRO A 300 -14.20 -18.66 15.18
N SER A 301 -15.37 -18.11 15.49
CA SER A 301 -16.29 -18.62 16.49
C SER A 301 -17.68 -18.86 15.92
N GLN A 302 -18.31 -19.96 16.32
CA GLN A 302 -19.72 -20.22 16.01
C GLN A 302 -20.68 -19.42 16.86
N GLU A 303 -20.24 -18.97 18.02
CA GLU A 303 -21.02 -18.15 18.91
C GLU A 303 -21.07 -16.70 18.40
N TYR A 304 -22.15 -15.99 18.73
CA TYR A 304 -22.21 -14.56 18.44
C TYR A 304 -21.30 -13.80 19.40
N TRP A 305 -20.24 -13.19 18.86
CA TRP A 305 -19.23 -12.49 19.63
C TRP A 305 -19.00 -11.03 19.18
N ALA A 306 -19.86 -10.50 18.30
CA ALA A 306 -19.78 -9.12 17.83
C ALA A 306 -19.98 -8.07 18.95
N ASP A 307 -20.63 -8.47 20.02
CA ASP A 307 -20.89 -7.68 21.24
C ASP A 307 -19.81 -7.86 22.33
N SER A 308 -18.80 -8.69 22.10
CA SER A 308 -17.79 -9.03 23.11
C SER A 308 -16.84 -7.90 23.42
N VAL A 309 -16.66 -7.58 24.71
CA VAL A 309 -15.75 -6.52 25.19
C VAL A 309 -14.86 -7.04 26.33
N ASP A 310 -13.63 -6.49 26.42
CA ASP A 310 -12.72 -6.80 27.52
C ASP A 310 -13.25 -6.16 28.83
N PRO A 311 -13.51 -6.96 29.90
CA PRO A 311 -14.03 -6.46 31.17
C PRO A 311 -13.14 -5.38 31.82
N ASN A 312 -11.82 -5.51 31.70
CA ASN A 312 -10.90 -4.51 32.30
C ASN A 312 -10.96 -3.17 31.56
N TRP A 313 -11.16 -3.22 30.24
CA TRP A 313 -11.39 -2.00 29.47
C TRP A 313 -12.74 -1.37 29.86
N LYS A 314 -13.79 -2.18 29.97
CA LYS A 314 -15.13 -1.74 30.34
C LYS A 314 -15.15 -1.09 31.74
N ALA A 315 -14.51 -1.73 32.73
CA ALA A 315 -14.42 -1.18 34.09
C ALA A 315 -13.77 0.22 34.12
N ARG A 316 -12.68 0.40 33.36
CA ARG A 316 -12.02 1.72 33.22
C ARG A 316 -12.91 2.73 32.53
N TYR A 317 -13.64 2.32 31.53
CA TYR A 317 -14.59 3.18 30.81
C TYR A 317 -15.74 3.63 31.72
N ASP A 318 -16.33 2.70 32.48
CA ASP A 318 -17.42 2.98 33.43
C ASP A 318 -17.01 4.00 34.51
N VAL A 319 -15.79 3.89 35.06
CA VAL A 319 -15.22 4.87 36.00
C VAL A 319 -15.10 6.25 35.31
N GLY A 320 -14.54 6.31 34.11
CA GLY A 320 -14.40 7.56 33.37
C GLY A 320 -15.75 8.22 33.03
N VAL A 321 -16.80 7.43 32.76
CA VAL A 321 -18.15 7.94 32.52
C VAL A 321 -18.74 8.55 33.81
N LYS A 322 -18.55 7.89 34.93
CA LYS A 322 -18.99 8.34 36.23
C LYS A 322 -18.33 9.67 36.62
N GLU A 323 -17.01 9.74 36.48
CA GLU A 323 -16.24 10.96 36.76
C GLU A 323 -16.70 12.15 35.91
N ARG A 324 -16.92 11.91 34.61
CA ARG A 324 -17.43 12.95 33.71
C ARG A 324 -18.82 13.43 34.06
N PHE A 325 -19.71 12.54 34.45
CA PHE A 325 -21.05 12.93 34.90
C PHE A 325 -20.99 13.83 36.13
N ILE A 326 -20.15 13.47 37.11
CA ILE A 326 -19.93 14.27 38.33
C ILE A 326 -19.36 15.64 37.98
N ALA A 327 -18.35 15.71 37.09
CA ALA A 327 -17.76 16.96 36.70
C ALA A 327 -18.76 17.91 35.99
N LYS A 328 -19.64 17.35 35.15
CA LYS A 328 -20.71 18.14 34.48
C LYS A 328 -21.86 18.54 35.38
N ASN A 329 -22.09 17.80 36.45
CA ASN A 329 -23.18 18.01 37.36
C ASN A 329 -22.67 18.16 38.81
N PRO A 330 -21.93 19.23 39.13
CA PRO A 330 -21.30 19.38 40.46
C PRO A 330 -22.29 19.48 41.61
N LYS A 331 -23.57 19.66 41.35
CA LYS A 331 -24.67 19.71 42.33
C LYS A 331 -25.49 18.42 42.39
N ALA A 332 -25.12 17.37 41.60
CA ALA A 332 -25.82 16.11 41.61
C ALA A 332 -25.64 15.41 42.96
N SER A 333 -26.73 14.88 43.51
CA SER A 333 -26.70 14.06 44.71
C SER A 333 -26.15 12.65 44.40
N ASP A 334 -25.72 11.92 45.41
CA ASP A 334 -25.30 10.52 45.28
C ASP A 334 -26.40 9.63 44.66
N ALA A 335 -27.67 9.98 44.92
CA ALA A 335 -28.81 9.30 44.33
C ALA A 335 -28.94 9.57 42.82
N ASP A 336 -28.69 10.82 42.39
CA ASP A 336 -28.70 11.17 40.95
C ASP A 336 -27.55 10.49 40.20
N ILE A 337 -26.37 10.44 40.81
CA ILE A 337 -25.18 9.77 40.25
C ILE A 337 -25.48 8.26 40.11
N THR A 338 -26.04 7.66 41.12
CA THR A 338 -26.38 6.25 41.14
C THR A 338 -27.43 5.91 40.08
N LYS A 339 -28.48 6.73 40.00
CA LYS A 339 -29.55 6.57 39.01
C LYS A 339 -29.02 6.70 37.57
N PHE A 340 -28.24 7.77 37.32
CA PHE A 340 -27.61 7.95 36.00
C PHE A 340 -26.73 6.75 35.61
N PHE A 341 -25.89 6.28 36.53
CA PHE A 341 -24.99 5.18 36.25
C PHE A 341 -25.73 3.87 36.07
N GLN A 342 -26.81 3.62 36.79
CA GLN A 342 -27.67 2.47 36.57
C GLN A 342 -28.37 2.50 35.22
N GLU A 343 -28.95 3.65 34.83
CA GLU A 343 -29.58 3.82 33.51
C GLU A 343 -28.57 3.69 32.38
N PHE A 344 -27.39 4.29 32.57
CA PHE A 344 -26.29 4.18 31.61
C PHE A 344 -25.84 2.72 31.46
N THR A 345 -25.60 2.02 32.55
CA THR A 345 -25.16 0.63 32.58
C THR A 345 -26.21 -0.30 31.97
N LEU A 346 -27.49 -0.09 32.24
CA LEU A 346 -28.58 -0.84 31.64
C LEU A 346 -28.63 -0.65 30.12
N ASN A 347 -28.56 0.58 29.63
CA ASN A 347 -28.61 0.88 28.20
C ASN A 347 -27.34 0.41 27.47
N PHE A 348 -26.17 0.56 28.10
CA PHE A 348 -24.90 0.17 27.51
C PHE A 348 -24.69 -1.34 27.53
N ASN A 349 -25.01 -2.02 28.62
CA ASN A 349 -24.82 -3.46 28.78
C ASN A 349 -25.88 -4.31 28.08
N ALA A 350 -27.03 -3.73 27.71
CA ALA A 350 -28.01 -4.43 26.88
C ALA A 350 -27.47 -4.83 25.49
N GLU A 351 -26.46 -4.10 25.01
CA GLU A 351 -25.86 -4.30 23.70
C GLU A 351 -24.45 -4.91 23.74
N GLN A 352 -23.87 -5.11 24.94
CA GLN A 352 -22.50 -5.60 25.06
C GLN A 352 -22.34 -6.73 26.09
N ARG A 353 -21.78 -7.82 25.59
CA ARG A 353 -21.45 -9.01 26.38
C ARG A 353 -20.00 -8.95 26.84
N GLU A 354 -19.77 -9.09 28.13
CA GLU A 354 -18.41 -9.25 28.64
C GLU A 354 -17.84 -10.61 28.24
N SER A 355 -16.65 -10.60 27.68
CA SER A 355 -15.90 -11.83 27.39
C SER A 355 -14.45 -11.64 27.80
N ARG A 356 -13.93 -12.64 28.50
CA ARG A 356 -12.52 -12.68 28.90
C ARG A 356 -11.63 -13.42 27.91
N HIS A 357 -12.18 -13.86 26.78
CA HIS A 357 -11.38 -14.56 25.76
C HIS A 357 -10.36 -13.61 25.11
N PRO A 358 -9.06 -13.67 25.49
CA PRO A 358 -8.09 -12.62 25.15
C PRO A 358 -7.79 -12.55 23.67
N LEU A 359 -7.86 -13.65 22.94
CA LEU A 359 -7.59 -13.68 21.49
C LEU A 359 -8.66 -12.92 20.71
N LEU A 360 -9.93 -13.13 21.05
CA LEU A 360 -11.04 -12.46 20.37
C LEU A 360 -11.18 -10.99 20.78
N THR A 361 -11.07 -10.68 22.08
CA THR A 361 -11.27 -9.30 22.56
C THR A 361 -10.11 -8.36 22.24
N ARG A 362 -8.87 -8.87 22.17
CA ARG A 362 -7.66 -8.06 21.92
C ARG A 362 -7.25 -8.04 20.45
N PHE A 363 -7.31 -9.18 19.77
CA PHE A 363 -6.88 -9.30 18.36
C PHE A 363 -8.02 -9.35 17.36
N GLY A 364 -9.24 -9.71 17.78
CA GLY A 364 -10.39 -9.91 16.92
C GLY A 364 -11.20 -8.66 16.57
N LYS A 365 -10.76 -7.45 16.95
CA LYS A 365 -11.56 -6.23 16.86
C LYS A 365 -12.13 -5.97 15.44
N GLN A 366 -11.28 -5.99 14.42
CA GLN A 366 -11.71 -5.76 13.04
C GLN A 366 -12.72 -6.83 12.57
N ALA A 367 -12.46 -8.09 12.90
CA ALA A 367 -13.36 -9.20 12.55
C ALA A 367 -14.70 -9.09 13.29
N ARG A 368 -14.68 -8.63 14.54
CA ARG A 368 -15.88 -8.38 15.34
C ARG A 368 -16.75 -7.29 14.71
N ASP A 369 -16.16 -6.15 14.38
CA ASP A 369 -16.88 -5.03 13.79
C ASP A 369 -17.46 -5.41 12.43
N HIS A 370 -16.70 -6.17 11.62
CA HIS A 370 -17.17 -6.73 10.34
C HIS A 370 -18.34 -7.71 10.54
N PHE A 371 -18.26 -8.60 11.54
CA PHE A 371 -19.32 -9.56 11.83
C PHE A 371 -20.62 -8.86 12.27
N SER A 372 -20.53 -7.80 13.07
CA SER A 372 -21.66 -6.94 13.41
C SER A 372 -22.33 -6.31 12.18
N LEU A 373 -21.52 -5.84 11.21
CA LEU A 373 -22.04 -5.26 9.96
C LEU A 373 -22.71 -6.31 9.07
N LEU A 374 -22.15 -7.51 8.98
CA LEU A 374 -22.72 -8.61 8.22
C LEU A 374 -24.04 -9.09 8.80
N SER A 375 -24.15 -9.22 10.12
CA SER A 375 -25.40 -9.65 10.77
C SER A 375 -26.56 -8.70 10.47
N ASN A 376 -26.27 -7.40 10.33
CA ASN A 376 -27.26 -6.41 9.90
C ASN A 376 -27.57 -6.46 8.41
N LEU A 377 -26.68 -7.02 7.57
CA LEU A 377 -26.88 -7.11 6.13
C LEU A 377 -27.83 -8.25 5.76
N SER A 378 -27.72 -9.37 6.45
CA SER A 378 -28.47 -10.62 6.17
C SER A 378 -29.92 -10.64 6.66
N SER A 379 -30.42 -9.58 7.29
CA SER A 379 -31.78 -9.49 7.84
C SER A 379 -32.90 -9.30 6.78
N GLY A 380 -32.62 -9.54 5.50
CA GLY A 380 -33.65 -9.54 4.43
C GLY A 380 -34.50 -10.82 4.43
N GLU A 381 -35.76 -10.70 4.02
CA GLU A 381 -36.79 -11.79 4.14
C GLU A 381 -36.45 -13.08 3.39
N ASP A 382 -35.60 -13.06 2.35
CA ASP A 382 -35.26 -14.20 1.51
C ASP A 382 -33.82 -14.71 1.63
N GLY A 383 -32.99 -14.11 2.49
CA GLY A 383 -31.57 -14.48 2.65
C GLY A 383 -31.41 -15.70 3.57
N ILE A 384 -30.44 -16.56 3.23
CA ILE A 384 -30.07 -17.70 4.06
C ILE A 384 -28.78 -17.33 4.82
N TRP A 385 -28.83 -17.54 6.14
CA TRP A 385 -27.63 -17.58 6.96
C TRP A 385 -27.34 -19.04 7.30
N ALA A 386 -26.22 -19.56 6.77
CA ALA A 386 -25.84 -20.95 6.97
C ALA A 386 -24.54 -21.06 7.76
N ASP A 387 -24.60 -21.83 8.83
CA ASP A 387 -23.45 -22.16 9.67
C ASP A 387 -22.83 -23.46 9.18
N ALA A 388 -21.59 -23.39 8.70
CA ALA A 388 -20.83 -24.52 8.20
C ALA A 388 -19.59 -24.75 9.07
N PHE A 389 -19.75 -24.65 10.40
CA PHE A 389 -18.69 -24.92 11.35
C PHE A 389 -18.42 -26.42 11.48
N VAL A 390 -17.16 -26.78 11.66
CA VAL A 390 -16.73 -28.18 11.79
C VAL A 390 -15.88 -28.33 13.06
N ASP A 391 -16.25 -29.29 13.88
CA ASP A 391 -15.51 -29.66 15.08
C ASP A 391 -14.80 -31.01 14.87
N ASP A 392 -13.69 -30.95 14.15
CA ASP A 392 -12.83 -32.12 13.88
C ASP A 392 -11.39 -31.88 14.39
N TYR A 393 -11.27 -31.18 15.51
CA TYR A 393 -9.97 -30.84 16.07
C TYR A 393 -9.22 -32.04 16.64
N ALA A 394 -7.93 -32.13 16.32
CA ALA A 394 -7.01 -33.11 16.91
C ALA A 394 -6.79 -32.85 18.40
N ASN A 395 -6.31 -33.85 19.11
CA ASN A 395 -6.07 -33.76 20.55
C ASN A 395 -4.64 -33.25 20.87
N HIS A 396 -4.34 -32.00 20.43
CA HIS A 396 -3.10 -31.31 20.77
C HIS A 396 -3.41 -29.87 21.21
N LEU A 397 -2.44 -29.17 21.80
CA LEU A 397 -2.64 -27.87 22.43
C LEU A 397 -3.25 -26.82 21.48
N LEU A 398 -2.72 -26.68 20.28
CA LEU A 398 -3.23 -25.71 19.29
C LEU A 398 -4.69 -26.01 18.94
N ALA A 399 -5.03 -27.26 18.73
CA ALA A 399 -6.40 -27.66 18.41
C ALA A 399 -7.36 -27.37 19.57
N LYS A 400 -6.94 -27.58 20.82
CA LYS A 400 -7.73 -27.22 22.02
C LYS A 400 -7.98 -25.71 22.09
N VAL A 401 -6.96 -24.89 21.84
CA VAL A 401 -7.10 -23.43 21.77
C VAL A 401 -8.05 -23.01 20.65
N GLN A 402 -7.96 -23.64 19.48
CA GLN A 402 -8.87 -23.38 18.35
C GLN A 402 -10.32 -23.77 18.68
N SER A 403 -10.51 -24.91 19.35
CA SER A 403 -11.83 -25.34 19.82
C SER A 403 -12.41 -24.35 20.84
N ASP A 404 -11.60 -23.86 21.78
CA ASP A 404 -12.06 -22.85 22.74
C ASP A 404 -12.46 -21.53 22.08
N VAL A 405 -11.74 -21.11 21.03
CA VAL A 405 -12.16 -19.97 20.23
C VAL A 405 -13.49 -20.24 19.52
N LEU A 406 -13.65 -21.46 18.96
CA LEU A 406 -14.88 -21.86 18.26
C LEU A 406 -16.10 -21.75 19.17
N TYR A 407 -16.00 -22.30 20.39
CA TYR A 407 -17.11 -22.35 21.35
C TYR A 407 -17.12 -21.18 22.34
N LEU A 408 -16.27 -20.18 22.16
CA LEU A 408 -16.13 -19.02 23.04
C LEU A 408 -15.89 -19.39 24.50
N VAL A 409 -15.11 -20.44 24.73
CA VAL A 409 -14.77 -20.92 26.10
C VAL A 409 -13.67 -20.06 26.68
N GLU A 410 -13.91 -19.52 27.89
CA GLU A 410 -12.92 -18.64 28.54
C GLU A 410 -11.75 -19.44 29.11
N PRO A 411 -10.48 -18.99 28.95
CA PRO A 411 -9.30 -19.74 29.40
C PRO A 411 -9.27 -20.05 30.91
N GLU A 412 -9.92 -19.21 31.72
CA GLU A 412 -10.00 -19.42 33.19
C GLU A 412 -10.84 -20.63 33.57
N GLN A 413 -11.67 -21.12 32.67
CA GLN A 413 -12.56 -22.27 32.90
C GLN A 413 -11.91 -23.61 32.54
N GLN A 414 -10.78 -23.59 31.83
CA GLN A 414 -10.08 -24.81 31.43
C GLN A 414 -8.61 -24.79 31.82
N GLN A 415 -8.15 -25.95 32.33
CA GLN A 415 -6.73 -26.20 32.54
C GLN A 415 -6.23 -27.17 31.47
N TYR A 416 -5.25 -26.73 30.70
CA TYR A 416 -4.58 -27.57 29.71
C TYR A 416 -3.47 -28.39 30.38
N VAL A 417 -3.46 -29.67 30.13
CA VAL A 417 -2.32 -30.52 30.45
C VAL A 417 -1.41 -30.49 29.23
N LEU A 418 -0.19 -30.00 29.41
CA LEU A 418 0.83 -30.00 28.38
C LEU A 418 1.41 -31.43 28.27
N ASP A 419 1.39 -31.95 27.04
CA ASP A 419 2.11 -33.19 26.69
C ASP A 419 3.52 -32.80 26.22
N GLU A 420 4.55 -33.47 26.74
CA GLU A 420 5.95 -33.22 26.34
C GLU A 420 6.20 -33.55 24.84
N GLN A 421 5.34 -34.35 24.23
CA GLN A 421 5.43 -34.75 22.84
C GLN A 421 4.60 -33.84 21.90
N ASP A 422 3.86 -32.86 22.47
CA ASP A 422 3.04 -31.94 21.69
C ASP A 422 3.91 -30.82 21.07
N ASP A 423 4.09 -30.91 19.77
CA ASP A 423 4.86 -29.96 18.95
C ASP A 423 3.97 -28.98 18.16
N SER A 424 2.68 -28.91 18.50
CA SER A 424 1.72 -28.06 17.77
C SER A 424 1.96 -26.57 17.94
N ILE A 425 2.58 -26.13 19.05
CA ILE A 425 3.03 -24.76 19.30
C ILE A 425 4.49 -24.81 19.77
N GLN A 426 5.38 -24.20 18.99
CA GLN A 426 6.80 -24.16 19.33
C GLN A 426 7.27 -22.70 19.44
N ILE A 427 8.09 -22.41 20.43
CA ILE A 427 8.67 -21.08 20.68
C ILE A 427 10.19 -21.22 20.70
N HIS A 428 10.85 -20.56 19.78
CA HIS A 428 12.31 -20.54 19.64
C HIS A 428 12.84 -19.14 20.02
N VAL A 429 13.77 -19.10 20.97
CA VAL A 429 14.45 -17.87 21.38
C VAL A 429 15.88 -17.90 20.82
N CYS A 430 16.17 -16.96 19.93
CA CYS A 430 17.45 -16.86 19.24
C CYS A 430 18.14 -15.52 19.54
N HIS A 431 19.48 -15.51 19.58
CA HIS A 431 20.26 -14.32 19.91
C HIS A 431 20.49 -13.36 18.71
N SER A 432 20.17 -13.77 17.48
CA SER A 432 20.31 -12.94 16.28
C SER A 432 19.31 -13.34 15.20
N SER A 433 19.00 -12.42 14.30
CA SER A 433 18.12 -12.68 13.16
C SER A 433 18.70 -13.75 12.21
N LEU A 434 20.02 -13.78 12.04
CA LEU A 434 20.66 -14.83 11.24
C LEU A 434 20.43 -16.21 11.88
N ARG A 435 20.69 -16.34 13.19
CA ARG A 435 20.50 -17.62 13.89
C ARG A 435 19.01 -18.04 13.89
N GLN A 436 18.10 -17.10 13.95
CA GLN A 436 16.66 -17.37 13.84
C GLN A 436 16.32 -18.00 12.48
N LEU A 437 16.91 -17.52 11.38
CA LEU A 437 16.71 -18.07 10.04
C LEU A 437 17.38 -19.42 9.83
N GLU A 438 18.54 -19.65 10.44
CA GLU A 438 19.21 -20.96 10.39
C GLU A 438 18.38 -22.02 11.12
N VAL A 439 17.91 -21.72 12.34
CA VAL A 439 17.03 -22.61 13.10
C VAL A 439 15.74 -22.84 12.33
N LEU A 440 15.16 -21.81 11.73
CA LEU A 440 13.98 -21.97 10.88
C LEU A 440 14.25 -22.96 9.75
N LYS A 441 15.35 -22.81 9.00
CA LYS A 441 15.67 -23.70 7.89
C LYS A 441 15.78 -25.16 8.33
N GLU A 442 16.42 -25.43 9.46
CA GLU A 442 16.50 -26.77 10.05
C GLU A 442 15.11 -27.33 10.39
N GLN A 443 14.27 -26.54 11.07
CA GLN A 443 12.92 -26.94 11.45
C GLN A 443 12.04 -27.19 10.22
N LEU A 444 12.15 -26.38 9.17
CA LEU A 444 11.41 -26.57 7.92
C LEU A 444 11.81 -27.87 7.21
N ILE A 445 13.11 -28.18 7.15
CA ILE A 445 13.61 -29.45 6.57
C ILE A 445 13.07 -30.63 7.39
N HIS A 446 13.12 -30.52 8.69
CA HIS A 446 12.63 -31.58 9.58
C HIS A 446 11.12 -31.80 9.41
N TRP A 447 10.35 -30.73 9.37
CA TRP A 447 8.91 -30.80 9.17
C TRP A 447 8.54 -31.40 7.80
N LEU A 448 9.23 -31.01 6.72
CA LEU A 448 9.03 -31.58 5.38
C LEU A 448 9.37 -33.08 5.33
N ALA A 449 10.44 -33.49 6.01
CA ALA A 449 10.87 -34.89 6.05
C ALA A 449 9.87 -35.82 6.78
N GLN A 450 9.06 -35.31 7.66
CA GLN A 450 8.00 -36.07 8.37
C GLN A 450 6.75 -36.32 7.51
N GLY A 451 6.69 -35.80 6.27
CA GLY A 451 5.59 -36.05 5.34
C GLY A 451 5.51 -37.52 4.92
N SER A 452 4.32 -38.10 4.91
CA SER A 452 4.04 -39.46 4.45
C SER A 452 3.35 -39.46 3.08
N LYS A 453 3.22 -40.64 2.46
CA LYS A 453 2.45 -40.78 1.21
C LYS A 453 0.97 -40.44 1.38
N ASP A 454 0.41 -40.76 2.56
CA ASP A 454 -1.02 -40.54 2.89
C ASP A 454 -1.28 -39.11 3.38
N ALA A 455 -0.24 -38.44 3.95
CA ALA A 455 -0.28 -37.07 4.44
C ALA A 455 0.97 -36.29 3.95
N PRO A 456 1.05 -35.93 2.66
CA PRO A 456 2.21 -35.27 2.12
C PRO A 456 2.34 -33.85 2.68
N ARG A 457 3.57 -33.48 3.06
CA ARG A 457 3.95 -32.13 3.47
C ARG A 457 4.73 -31.48 2.34
N ARG A 458 4.26 -30.34 1.86
CA ARG A 458 4.84 -29.67 0.70
C ARG A 458 5.38 -28.29 1.10
N PRO A 459 6.37 -27.73 0.41
CA PRO A 459 6.82 -26.36 0.66
C PRO A 459 5.69 -25.32 0.56
N SER A 460 4.70 -25.53 -0.31
CA SER A 460 3.53 -24.67 -0.45
C SER A 460 2.59 -24.68 0.76
N ASP A 461 2.71 -25.65 1.66
CA ASP A 461 1.92 -25.76 2.89
C ASP A 461 2.48 -24.89 4.02
N ILE A 462 3.58 -24.15 3.78
CA ILE A 462 4.31 -23.38 4.79
C ILE A 462 4.22 -21.90 4.51
N LEU A 463 3.82 -21.13 5.53
CA LEU A 463 3.83 -19.68 5.55
C LEU A 463 4.76 -19.17 6.64
N VAL A 464 5.68 -18.29 6.28
CA VAL A 464 6.56 -17.59 7.24
C VAL A 464 6.20 -16.11 7.23
N LEU A 465 5.85 -15.58 8.39
CA LEU A 465 5.40 -14.20 8.59
C LEU A 465 6.44 -13.40 9.38
N SER A 466 6.64 -12.14 9.01
CA SER A 466 7.45 -11.20 9.78
C SER A 466 6.82 -9.80 9.78
N PRO A 467 6.91 -9.03 10.88
CA PRO A 467 6.49 -7.63 10.91
C PRO A 467 7.44 -6.72 10.10
N SER A 468 8.71 -7.08 9.95
CA SER A 468 9.76 -6.32 9.26
C SER A 468 10.49 -7.17 8.21
N LEU A 469 9.73 -7.68 7.24
CA LEU A 469 10.26 -8.61 6.22
C LEU A 469 11.36 -7.98 5.36
N SER A 470 11.25 -6.71 5.01
CA SER A 470 12.23 -5.99 4.20
C SER A 470 13.62 -5.92 4.85
N GLU A 471 13.67 -5.83 6.19
CA GLU A 471 14.95 -5.85 6.93
C GLU A 471 15.60 -7.25 6.92
N LEU A 472 14.77 -8.30 6.89
CA LEU A 472 15.23 -9.69 6.92
C LEU A 472 15.55 -10.25 5.52
N GLU A 473 15.06 -9.61 4.45
CA GLU A 473 15.19 -10.14 3.08
C GLU A 473 16.62 -10.52 2.68
N PRO A 474 17.67 -9.67 2.89
CA PRO A 474 19.04 -10.05 2.52
C PRO A 474 19.52 -11.29 3.24
N LEU A 475 19.18 -11.45 4.52
CA LEU A 475 19.52 -12.62 5.31
C LEU A 475 18.74 -13.86 4.86
N ILE A 476 17.45 -13.72 4.54
CA ILE A 476 16.62 -14.81 4.01
C ILE A 476 17.22 -15.31 2.69
N ARG A 477 17.56 -14.41 1.77
CA ARG A 477 18.20 -14.80 0.49
C ARG A 477 19.54 -15.49 0.70
N SER A 478 20.33 -15.05 1.67
CA SER A 478 21.62 -15.68 1.99
C SER A 478 21.45 -17.10 2.56
N VAL A 479 20.58 -17.26 3.58
CA VAL A 479 20.38 -18.56 4.27
C VAL A 479 19.70 -19.59 3.36
N PHE A 480 18.77 -19.16 2.51
CA PHE A 480 18.01 -20.02 1.60
C PHE A 480 18.53 -19.99 0.15
N ALA A 481 19.76 -19.49 -0.05
CA ALA A 481 20.36 -19.44 -1.39
C ALA A 481 20.34 -20.83 -2.07
N PRO A 482 20.08 -20.88 -3.39
CA PRO A 482 20.21 -22.12 -4.14
C PRO A 482 21.68 -22.60 -4.12
N PRO A 483 21.94 -23.90 -4.23
CA PRO A 483 23.29 -24.39 -4.37
C PRO A 483 23.92 -23.81 -5.66
N PRO A 484 25.24 -23.51 -5.62
CA PRO A 484 25.92 -22.96 -6.79
C PRO A 484 25.75 -23.86 -7.99
N SER A 485 25.48 -23.28 -9.15
CA SER A 485 25.35 -24.03 -10.40
C SER A 485 26.69 -24.69 -10.80
N GLU A 486 26.64 -25.76 -11.61
CA GLU A 486 27.88 -26.39 -12.11
C GLU A 486 28.78 -25.39 -12.86
N ARG A 487 28.22 -24.34 -13.48
CA ARG A 487 28.97 -23.26 -14.12
C ARG A 487 29.73 -22.40 -13.13
N ASP A 488 29.09 -22.05 -11.99
CA ASP A 488 29.71 -21.27 -10.93
C ASP A 488 30.86 -22.07 -10.26
N LEU A 489 30.70 -23.40 -10.13
CA LEU A 489 31.72 -24.28 -9.59
C LEU A 489 32.94 -24.40 -10.54
N ILE A 490 32.78 -24.26 -11.85
CA ILE A 490 33.86 -24.28 -12.84
C ILE A 490 34.64 -22.97 -12.82
N GLN A 491 33.98 -21.82 -12.63
CA GLN A 491 34.66 -20.53 -12.51
C GLN A 491 35.41 -20.36 -11.18
N GLN A 492 34.94 -20.98 -10.09
CA GLN A 492 35.64 -20.95 -8.79
C GLN A 492 36.84 -21.89 -8.67
N LYS A 493 37.06 -22.79 -9.59
CA LYS A 493 38.22 -23.70 -9.58
C LYS A 493 39.58 -23.02 -9.75
N THR A 494 39.62 -21.72 -9.98
CA THR A 494 40.86 -20.94 -10.10
C THR A 494 41.29 -20.18 -8.83
N GLY A 495 40.58 -20.29 -7.71
CA GLY A 495 40.96 -19.60 -6.48
C GLY A 495 40.36 -20.25 -5.23
N SER A 496 41.23 -20.88 -4.43
CA SER A 496 41.07 -21.40 -3.04
C SER A 496 39.84 -22.27 -2.70
N SER A 497 40.21 -23.48 -2.29
CA SER A 497 39.39 -24.61 -1.87
C SER A 497 38.59 -24.36 -0.58
N HIS A 498 37.35 -23.92 -0.69
CA HIS A 498 36.32 -24.35 0.23
C HIS A 498 35.38 -25.30 -0.53
N GLN A 499 35.47 -26.58 -0.24
CA GLN A 499 34.52 -27.60 -0.68
C GLN A 499 33.14 -27.26 -0.13
N LEU A 500 32.31 -26.59 -0.95
CA LEU A 500 30.87 -26.57 -0.74
C LEU A 500 30.38 -27.98 -0.99
N SER A 501 29.91 -28.66 0.04
CA SER A 501 29.45 -30.04 -0.02
C SER A 501 28.33 -30.18 -1.04
N LYS A 502 28.38 -31.18 -1.90
CA LYS A 502 27.31 -31.60 -2.82
C LYS A 502 25.98 -31.97 -2.12
N ASP A 503 25.94 -31.93 -0.80
CA ASP A 503 24.88 -32.44 0.04
C ASP A 503 24.02 -31.32 0.65
N SER A 504 24.10 -30.07 0.15
CA SER A 504 23.23 -28.98 0.65
C SER A 504 21.78 -29.16 0.17
N ILE A 505 20.87 -29.35 1.13
CA ILE A 505 19.42 -29.42 0.83
C ILE A 505 18.93 -28.04 0.44
N TYR A 506 18.45 -27.92 -0.78
CA TYR A 506 17.80 -26.69 -1.27
C TYR A 506 16.32 -26.67 -0.88
N VAL A 507 15.91 -25.60 -0.20
CA VAL A 507 14.52 -25.35 0.15
C VAL A 507 14.03 -24.17 -0.67
N PRO A 508 13.11 -24.40 -1.63
CA PRO A 508 12.63 -23.33 -2.49
C PRO A 508 11.76 -22.35 -1.71
N ILE A 509 12.08 -21.06 -1.81
CA ILE A 509 11.38 -19.99 -1.12
C ILE A 509 10.87 -18.94 -2.11
N LYS A 510 9.78 -18.27 -1.74
CA LYS A 510 9.27 -17.04 -2.36
C LYS A 510 9.06 -15.99 -1.28
N ILE A 511 9.56 -14.79 -1.51
CA ILE A 511 9.37 -13.65 -0.62
C ILE A 511 8.26 -12.79 -1.24
N ALA A 512 7.10 -12.75 -0.57
CA ALA A 512 5.96 -11.96 -1.01
C ALA A 512 6.00 -10.57 -0.37
N GLY A 513 5.72 -9.56 -1.15
CA GLY A 513 5.58 -8.21 -0.63
C GLY A 513 6.88 -7.47 -0.42
N VAL A 514 7.96 -7.95 -1.02
CA VAL A 514 9.22 -7.22 -1.10
C VAL A 514 9.44 -6.82 -2.55
N THR A 515 9.88 -5.59 -2.74
CA THR A 515 10.22 -5.06 -4.05
C THR A 515 11.35 -5.91 -4.64
N GLN A 516 11.27 -6.23 -5.91
CA GLN A 516 12.34 -6.97 -6.59
C GLN A 516 13.65 -6.21 -6.43
N LEU A 517 14.61 -6.77 -5.71
CA LEU A 517 15.92 -6.16 -5.48
C LEU A 517 16.62 -5.83 -6.80
N ASP A 518 16.45 -6.69 -7.80
CA ASP A 518 17.00 -6.49 -9.12
C ASP A 518 16.37 -5.30 -9.84
N ALA A 519 15.05 -5.09 -9.68
CA ALA A 519 14.36 -3.91 -10.21
C ALA A 519 14.81 -2.63 -9.50
N LEU A 520 14.99 -2.66 -8.18
CA LEU A 520 15.50 -1.52 -7.42
C LEU A 520 16.93 -1.18 -7.80
N ASN A 521 17.81 -2.17 -7.93
CA ASN A 521 19.21 -1.95 -8.33
C ASN A 521 19.32 -1.44 -9.76
N ALA A 522 18.49 -1.98 -10.67
CA ALA A 522 18.41 -1.46 -12.03
C ALA A 522 17.85 -0.03 -12.06
N TRP A 523 16.86 0.26 -11.22
CA TRP A 523 16.32 1.62 -11.07
C TRP A 523 17.33 2.61 -10.51
N LYS A 524 18.14 2.20 -9.52
CA LYS A 524 19.27 3.00 -9.05
C LYS A 524 20.29 3.27 -10.15
N ALA A 525 20.53 2.33 -11.06
CA ALA A 525 21.41 2.55 -12.19
C ALA A 525 20.86 3.61 -13.16
N VAL A 526 19.56 3.59 -13.44
CA VAL A 526 18.89 4.64 -14.24
C VAL A 526 18.99 5.99 -13.56
N LEU A 527 18.63 6.06 -12.27
CA LEU A 527 18.62 7.31 -11.51
C LEU A 527 20.03 7.87 -11.26
N GLY A 528 21.03 7.00 -11.13
CA GLY A 528 22.41 7.40 -10.85
C GLY A 528 22.96 8.38 -11.87
N ARG A 529 22.54 8.31 -13.13
CA ARG A 529 22.89 9.30 -14.16
C ARG A 529 22.38 10.72 -13.86
N ILE A 530 21.35 10.84 -13.02
CA ILE A 530 20.77 12.12 -12.59
C ILE A 530 21.30 12.49 -11.21
N GLU A 531 21.33 11.54 -10.29
CA GLU A 531 21.71 11.75 -8.88
C GLU A 531 23.19 12.14 -8.74
N LEU A 532 24.08 11.56 -9.54
CA LEU A 532 25.48 11.94 -9.58
C LEU A 532 25.68 13.43 -9.86
N ILE A 533 24.86 14.00 -10.76
CA ILE A 533 24.92 15.43 -11.10
C ILE A 533 24.33 16.31 -10.00
N GLN A 534 23.31 15.83 -9.32
CA GLN A 534 22.71 16.56 -8.20
C GLN A 534 23.64 16.57 -6.96
N GLY A 535 24.42 15.49 -6.79
CA GLY A 535 25.36 15.32 -5.71
C GLY A 535 26.68 16.04 -5.94
N ARG A 536 27.70 15.58 -5.22
CA ARG A 536 29.08 16.10 -5.38
C ARG A 536 29.82 15.49 -6.56
N PHE A 537 29.26 14.47 -7.18
CA PHE A 537 29.92 13.67 -8.21
C PHE A 537 31.31 13.23 -7.76
N SER A 538 31.36 12.52 -6.64
CA SER A 538 32.63 12.00 -6.09
C SER A 538 33.07 10.75 -6.84
N ILE A 539 34.35 10.41 -6.71
CA ILE A 539 34.89 9.17 -7.30
C ILE A 539 34.24 7.93 -6.69
N GLU A 540 33.92 7.96 -5.39
CA GLU A 540 33.27 6.88 -4.67
C GLU A 540 31.86 6.68 -5.19
N ASP A 541 31.04 7.73 -5.28
CA ASP A 541 29.68 7.65 -5.80
C ASP A 541 29.66 7.13 -7.25
N PHE A 542 30.64 7.56 -8.04
CA PHE A 542 30.79 7.13 -9.43
C PHE A 542 31.18 5.65 -9.53
N ALA A 543 32.12 5.17 -8.72
CA ALA A 543 32.54 3.78 -8.69
C ALA A 543 31.39 2.87 -8.20
N ASP A 544 30.65 3.27 -7.18
CA ASP A 544 29.49 2.56 -6.68
C ASP A 544 28.41 2.42 -7.79
N TRP A 545 28.15 3.51 -8.52
CA TRP A 545 27.20 3.48 -9.62
C TRP A 545 27.67 2.57 -10.80
N LEU A 546 28.95 2.59 -11.15
CA LEU A 546 29.54 1.68 -12.15
C LEU A 546 29.44 0.21 -11.73
N SER A 547 29.48 -0.07 -10.42
CA SER A 547 29.40 -1.41 -9.86
C SER A 547 28.02 -2.05 -10.00
N LEU A 548 26.98 -1.26 -10.30
CA LEU A 548 25.64 -1.78 -10.50
C LEU A 548 25.56 -2.63 -11.78
N ASN A 549 25.05 -3.84 -11.67
CA ASN A 549 24.96 -4.78 -12.79
C ASN A 549 24.27 -4.16 -14.03
N ALA A 550 23.21 -3.41 -13.83
CA ALA A 550 22.50 -2.73 -14.93
C ALA A 550 23.38 -1.68 -15.61
N THR A 551 24.21 -0.93 -14.87
CA THR A 551 25.17 0.02 -15.43
C THR A 551 26.24 -0.70 -16.24
N GLN A 552 26.73 -1.82 -15.74
CA GLN A 552 27.71 -2.66 -16.45
C GLN A 552 27.14 -3.18 -17.78
N GLN A 553 25.89 -3.65 -17.78
CA GLN A 553 25.23 -4.10 -19.01
C GLN A 553 25.05 -2.98 -20.01
N LEU A 554 24.62 -1.78 -19.56
CA LEU A 554 24.42 -0.63 -20.43
C LEU A 554 25.68 -0.23 -21.20
N TYR A 555 26.82 -0.19 -20.53
CA TYR A 555 28.09 0.25 -21.13
C TYR A 555 28.99 -0.91 -21.56
N GLY A 556 28.53 -2.16 -21.42
CA GLY A 556 29.32 -3.37 -21.76
C GLY A 556 30.61 -3.45 -20.93
N LEU A 557 30.53 -3.24 -19.61
CA LEU A 557 31.68 -3.24 -18.70
C LEU A 557 31.82 -4.61 -17.99
N GLU A 558 33.07 -5.02 -17.79
CA GLU A 558 33.43 -6.13 -16.92
C GLU A 558 33.92 -5.60 -15.56
N ILE A 559 33.79 -6.38 -14.48
CA ILE A 559 34.22 -5.98 -13.13
C ILE A 559 35.68 -5.53 -13.11
N ASN A 560 36.59 -6.28 -13.76
CA ASN A 560 38.00 -5.93 -13.85
C ASN A 560 38.25 -4.58 -14.57
N SER A 561 37.39 -4.26 -15.53
CA SER A 561 37.43 -2.99 -16.27
C SER A 561 37.08 -1.81 -15.37
N ILE A 562 36.18 -1.99 -14.40
CA ILE A 562 35.75 -0.93 -13.46
C ILE A 562 36.90 -0.54 -12.52
N GLU A 563 37.62 -1.52 -11.98
CA GLU A 563 38.79 -1.23 -11.16
C GLU A 563 39.82 -0.40 -11.94
N ARG A 564 40.13 -0.84 -13.16
CA ARG A 564 41.08 -0.14 -14.03
C ARG A 564 40.60 1.27 -14.43
N MET A 565 39.34 1.44 -14.75
CA MET A 565 38.75 2.76 -15.06
C MET A 565 38.85 3.71 -13.85
N THR A 566 38.57 3.18 -12.64
CA THR A 566 38.66 3.96 -11.41
C THR A 566 40.11 4.35 -11.07
N GLU A 567 41.06 3.43 -11.21
CA GLU A 567 42.51 3.72 -11.08
C GLU A 567 42.99 4.81 -12.04
N LEU A 568 42.63 4.68 -13.33
CA LEU A 568 42.99 5.67 -14.35
C LEU A 568 42.44 7.06 -14.01
N LEU A 569 41.18 7.15 -13.55
CA LEU A 569 40.57 8.42 -13.16
C LEU A 569 41.25 9.02 -11.92
N ILE A 570 41.54 8.23 -10.89
CA ILE A 570 42.22 8.69 -9.67
C ILE A 570 43.62 9.19 -10.01
N ASP A 571 44.41 8.42 -10.75
CA ASP A 571 45.76 8.75 -11.17
C ASP A 571 45.79 9.97 -12.09
N ALA A 572 44.76 10.15 -12.95
CA ALA A 572 44.59 11.32 -13.78
C ALA A 572 44.14 12.57 -12.98
N GLY A 573 43.75 12.39 -11.69
CA GLY A 573 43.43 13.50 -10.77
C GLY A 573 41.95 13.72 -10.47
N PHE A 574 41.04 12.82 -10.92
CA PHE A 574 39.65 12.93 -10.57
C PHE A 574 39.41 12.72 -9.07
N LYS A 575 38.69 13.59 -8.45
CA LYS A 575 38.22 13.48 -7.05
C LYS A 575 36.74 13.75 -6.95
N ARG A 576 36.26 14.85 -7.53
CA ARG A 576 34.86 15.28 -7.46
C ARG A 576 34.50 16.25 -8.57
N GLY A 577 33.20 16.32 -8.88
CA GLY A 577 32.63 17.23 -9.86
C GLY A 577 32.74 16.73 -11.29
N LEU A 578 31.73 16.99 -12.09
CA LEU A 578 31.69 16.61 -13.50
C LEU A 578 32.67 17.45 -14.31
N ASP A 579 32.61 18.77 -14.16
CA ASP A 579 33.44 19.76 -14.81
C ASP A 579 33.57 21.07 -13.99
N ALA A 580 34.17 22.13 -14.56
CA ALA A 580 34.30 23.41 -13.90
C ALA A 580 32.96 24.04 -13.48
N GLN A 581 31.94 23.95 -14.37
CA GLN A 581 30.60 24.48 -14.08
C GLN A 581 29.91 23.78 -12.95
N HIS A 582 30.05 22.46 -12.87
CA HIS A 582 29.50 21.67 -11.76
C HIS A 582 30.20 21.98 -10.45
N LEU A 583 31.54 22.18 -10.47
CA LEU A 583 32.32 22.52 -9.27
C LEU A 583 31.99 23.91 -8.73
N GLN A 584 31.66 24.88 -9.56
CA GLN A 584 31.27 26.23 -9.13
C GLN A 584 30.10 26.26 -8.14
N ARG A 585 29.26 25.25 -8.16
CA ARG A 585 28.12 25.11 -7.21
C ARG A 585 28.58 24.87 -5.75
N SER A 586 29.74 24.27 -5.56
CA SER A 586 30.30 23.89 -4.26
C SER A 586 31.54 24.67 -3.84
N LEU A 587 32.04 25.55 -4.71
CA LEU A 587 33.21 26.39 -4.46
C LEU A 587 32.79 27.81 -4.05
N SER A 588 33.65 28.48 -3.31
CA SER A 588 33.48 29.89 -2.97
C SER A 588 33.46 30.74 -4.25
N ALA A 589 32.72 31.84 -4.24
CA ALA A 589 32.66 32.76 -5.39
C ALA A 589 34.07 33.21 -5.80
N GLY A 590 34.46 32.85 -7.05
CA GLY A 590 35.78 33.16 -7.61
C GLY A 590 36.79 32.00 -7.62
N ASP A 591 36.46 30.84 -7.10
CA ASP A 591 37.29 29.64 -7.23
C ASP A 591 36.88 28.88 -8.51
N GLU A 592 37.75 28.87 -9.51
CA GLU A 592 37.55 28.20 -10.81
C GLU A 592 38.40 26.94 -10.94
N ASP A 593 38.80 26.32 -9.84
CA ASP A 593 39.68 25.15 -9.89
C ASP A 593 38.95 23.92 -10.36
N TYR A 594 39.15 23.56 -11.62
CA TYR A 594 38.54 22.40 -12.30
C TYR A 594 39.44 21.15 -12.34
N ARG A 595 40.68 21.24 -11.78
CA ARG A 595 41.74 20.21 -11.90
C ARG A 595 41.39 18.87 -11.25
N PHE A 596 40.39 18.85 -10.41
CA PHE A 596 39.91 17.62 -9.77
C PHE A 596 38.62 17.07 -10.36
N SER A 597 38.13 17.66 -11.46
CA SER A 597 36.91 17.23 -12.13
C SER A 597 37.11 16.00 -13.00
N PHE A 598 35.98 15.33 -13.26
CA PHE A 598 35.94 14.16 -14.16
C PHE A 598 36.38 14.52 -15.59
N LYS A 599 35.89 15.65 -16.10
CA LYS A 599 36.28 16.16 -17.42
C LYS A 599 37.78 16.42 -17.52
N PHE A 600 38.38 17.06 -16.50
CA PHE A 600 39.82 17.33 -16.50
C PHE A 600 40.63 16.01 -16.54
N ALA A 601 40.23 15.01 -15.75
CA ALA A 601 40.87 13.71 -15.82
C ALA A 601 40.73 13.05 -17.19
N LEU A 602 39.54 13.12 -17.82
CA LEU A 602 39.33 12.64 -19.18
C LEU A 602 40.20 13.35 -20.23
N ASP A 603 40.34 14.69 -20.13
CA ASP A 603 41.16 15.46 -21.04
C ASP A 603 42.62 15.03 -20.91
N ARG A 604 43.12 14.74 -19.71
CA ARG A 604 44.48 14.22 -19.47
C ARG A 604 44.66 12.81 -20.02
N LEU A 605 43.69 11.92 -19.85
CA LEU A 605 43.71 10.57 -20.39
C LEU A 605 43.67 10.56 -21.91
N ALA A 606 42.79 11.39 -22.49
CA ALA A 606 42.70 11.53 -23.96
C ALA A 606 43.99 12.09 -24.58
N LEU A 607 44.61 13.10 -23.93
CA LEU A 607 45.92 13.59 -24.33
C LEU A 607 46.99 12.51 -24.17
N GLY A 608 46.93 11.66 -23.18
CA GLY A 608 47.86 10.54 -22.99
C GLY A 608 47.82 9.50 -24.11
N ILE A 609 46.68 9.37 -24.81
CA ILE A 609 46.59 8.54 -26.05
C ILE A 609 47.33 9.22 -27.20
N ALA A 610 47.15 10.53 -27.38
CA ALA A 610 47.69 11.28 -28.48
C ALA A 610 49.18 11.67 -28.26
N ILE A 611 49.54 11.98 -27.03
CA ILE A 611 50.87 12.41 -26.60
C ILE A 611 51.25 11.65 -25.32
N PRO A 612 51.89 10.46 -25.50
CA PRO A 612 52.15 9.55 -24.37
C PRO A 612 53.22 10.04 -23.37
N GLU A 613 53.96 11.08 -23.70
CA GLU A 613 54.95 11.69 -22.81
C GLU A 613 54.29 12.78 -21.97
N HIS A 614 54.88 13.08 -20.76
CA HIS A 614 54.47 14.22 -19.93
C HIS A 614 54.66 15.56 -20.63
N THR A 615 53.66 15.97 -21.42
CA THR A 615 53.68 17.16 -22.24
C THR A 615 52.53 18.10 -21.86
N LEU A 616 52.81 19.37 -21.69
CA LEU A 616 51.79 20.38 -21.42
C LEU A 616 51.22 20.88 -22.76
N PHE A 617 49.92 20.68 -22.95
CA PHE A 617 49.17 21.17 -24.11
C PHE A 617 47.97 22.01 -23.63
N GLN A 618 47.91 23.26 -24.01
CA GLN A 618 46.84 24.20 -23.65
C GLN A 618 46.51 24.22 -22.18
N GLY A 619 47.53 24.16 -21.29
CA GLY A 619 47.36 24.17 -19.86
C GLY A 619 47.04 22.83 -19.21
N THR A 620 46.85 21.78 -20.02
CA THR A 620 46.55 20.42 -19.56
C THR A 620 47.79 19.51 -19.74
N LEU A 621 48.22 18.83 -18.69
CA LEU A 621 49.34 17.91 -18.70
C LEU A 621 48.85 16.50 -19.11
N SER A 622 49.44 15.95 -20.21
CA SER A 622 49.10 14.59 -20.66
C SER A 622 49.42 13.54 -19.59
N PHE A 623 48.63 12.49 -19.54
CA PHE A 623 48.82 11.36 -18.59
C PHE A 623 49.62 10.23 -19.26
N ALA A 624 50.92 10.14 -18.88
CA ALA A 624 51.89 9.28 -19.54
C ALA A 624 51.74 7.76 -19.27
N LYS A 625 50.81 7.33 -18.38
CA LYS A 625 50.62 5.94 -17.98
C LYS A 625 49.47 5.22 -18.73
N VAL A 626 48.95 5.78 -19.82
CA VAL A 626 47.88 5.17 -20.62
C VAL A 626 48.50 4.06 -21.47
N LEU A 627 47.96 2.85 -21.33
CA LEU A 627 48.31 1.68 -22.10
C LEU A 627 47.39 1.52 -23.32
N PRO A 628 47.83 0.89 -24.41
CA PRO A 628 46.97 0.60 -25.56
C PRO A 628 45.70 -0.21 -25.18
N SER A 629 45.77 -1.06 -24.15
CA SER A 629 44.64 -1.78 -23.57
C SER A 629 43.59 -0.86 -22.91
N ASP A 630 43.97 0.38 -22.54
CA ASP A 630 43.08 1.33 -21.84
C ASP A 630 42.24 2.14 -22.84
N PHE A 631 42.55 2.13 -24.13
CA PHE A 631 41.89 2.97 -25.13
C PHE A 631 40.37 2.74 -25.21
N GLU A 632 39.94 1.50 -25.16
CA GLU A 632 38.53 1.16 -25.14
C GLU A 632 37.84 1.65 -23.87
N LEU A 633 38.51 1.53 -22.71
CA LEU A 633 38.00 1.99 -21.42
C LEU A 633 37.86 3.51 -21.39
N ILE A 634 38.80 4.24 -21.95
CA ILE A 634 38.76 5.72 -22.07
C ILE A 634 37.60 6.12 -23.01
N ALA A 635 37.39 5.40 -24.10
CA ALA A 635 36.25 5.66 -24.99
C ALA A 635 34.91 5.48 -24.26
N LYS A 636 34.77 4.43 -23.43
CA LYS A 636 33.59 4.22 -22.60
C LYS A 636 33.42 5.30 -21.54
N LEU A 637 34.49 5.79 -20.92
CA LEU A 637 34.44 6.93 -19.99
C LEU A 637 33.97 8.20 -20.68
N ILE A 638 34.38 8.45 -21.93
CA ILE A 638 33.91 9.60 -22.72
C ILE A 638 32.41 9.44 -23.02
N GLN A 639 31.96 8.24 -23.38
CA GLN A 639 30.54 7.97 -23.60
C GLN A 639 29.73 8.25 -22.33
N ILE A 640 30.18 7.76 -21.17
CA ILE A 640 29.54 7.99 -19.87
C ILE A 640 29.48 9.50 -19.57
N TYR A 641 30.57 10.24 -19.84
CA TYR A 641 30.58 11.68 -19.67
C TYR A 641 29.47 12.35 -20.50
N GLN A 642 29.35 12.00 -21.78
CA GLN A 642 28.35 12.57 -22.68
C GLN A 642 26.92 12.26 -22.21
N ASP A 643 26.67 11.04 -21.76
CA ASP A 643 25.37 10.61 -21.25
C ASP A 643 24.98 11.40 -20.00
N VAL A 644 25.91 11.56 -19.07
CA VAL A 644 25.69 12.32 -17.84
C VAL A 644 25.53 13.82 -18.15
N ASP A 645 26.34 14.36 -19.05
CA ASP A 645 26.27 15.78 -19.46
C ASP A 645 24.93 16.16 -20.11
N THR A 646 24.38 15.27 -20.93
CA THR A 646 23.03 15.46 -21.52
C THR A 646 21.95 15.60 -20.42
N ARG A 647 22.09 14.87 -19.32
CA ARG A 647 21.13 14.93 -18.19
C ARG A 647 21.35 16.13 -17.28
N ARG A 648 22.53 16.75 -17.34
CA ARG A 648 22.82 18.01 -16.64
C ARG A 648 21.87 19.12 -17.05
N ASP A 649 21.54 19.21 -18.33
CA ASP A 649 20.63 20.23 -18.83
C ASP A 649 19.22 20.06 -18.22
N TRP A 650 18.79 18.82 -18.01
CA TRP A 650 17.52 18.57 -17.31
C TRP A 650 17.50 19.10 -15.89
N MET A 651 18.63 18.98 -15.19
CA MET A 651 18.77 19.39 -13.80
C MET A 651 18.99 20.87 -13.65
N THR A 652 19.74 21.51 -14.57
CA THR A 652 19.99 22.96 -14.54
C THR A 652 18.68 23.74 -14.67
N ALA A 653 17.79 23.33 -15.57
CA ALA A 653 16.46 23.92 -15.68
C ALA A 653 15.66 23.79 -14.38
N HIS A 654 15.73 22.63 -13.73
CA HIS A 654 15.07 22.38 -12.45
C HIS A 654 15.65 23.26 -11.32
N GLU A 655 16.97 23.39 -11.21
CA GLU A 655 17.64 24.21 -10.19
C GLU A 655 17.38 25.71 -10.35
N GLN A 656 17.23 26.18 -11.58
CA GLN A 656 16.84 27.56 -11.88
C GLN A 656 15.35 27.83 -11.59
N GLY A 657 14.61 26.82 -11.10
CA GLY A 657 13.19 26.94 -10.80
C GLY A 657 12.30 26.90 -12.03
N GLU A 658 12.82 26.50 -13.18
CA GLU A 658 12.00 26.25 -14.38
C GLU A 658 11.01 25.12 -14.09
N ARG A 659 9.77 25.37 -14.45
CA ARG A 659 8.67 24.45 -14.21
C ARG A 659 8.59 23.40 -15.30
N VAL A 660 9.34 22.31 -15.14
CA VAL A 660 9.25 21.20 -16.09
C VAL A 660 7.96 20.42 -15.85
N PRO A 661 7.11 20.23 -16.86
CA PRO A 661 5.89 19.43 -16.73
C PRO A 661 6.20 17.99 -16.35
N VAL A 662 5.37 17.40 -15.50
CA VAL A 662 5.49 15.97 -15.08
C VAL A 662 5.51 15.04 -16.30
N GLU A 663 4.70 15.34 -17.32
CA GLU A 663 4.68 14.56 -18.56
C GLU A 663 6.06 14.51 -19.25
N THR A 664 6.79 15.61 -19.23
CA THR A 664 8.16 15.67 -19.80
C THR A 664 9.14 14.80 -19.02
N TRP A 665 9.08 14.85 -17.68
CA TRP A 665 9.87 13.97 -16.83
C TRP A 665 9.57 12.49 -17.06
N LEU A 666 8.29 12.12 -17.13
CA LEU A 666 7.90 10.73 -17.39
C LEU A 666 8.40 10.24 -18.75
N LYS A 667 8.36 11.09 -19.80
CA LYS A 667 8.92 10.75 -21.12
C LYS A 667 10.42 10.55 -21.07
N ARG A 668 11.17 11.43 -20.39
CA ARG A 668 12.63 11.31 -20.22
C ARG A 668 13.01 10.02 -19.49
N LEU A 669 12.34 9.74 -18.37
CA LEU A 669 12.56 8.51 -17.60
C LEU A 669 12.21 7.24 -18.39
N MET A 670 11.13 7.27 -19.18
CA MET A 670 10.78 6.16 -20.07
C MET A 670 11.84 5.92 -21.14
N GLN A 671 12.40 6.99 -21.73
CA GLN A 671 13.48 6.88 -22.69
C GLN A 671 14.72 6.26 -22.04
N ASP A 672 15.09 6.73 -20.85
CA ASP A 672 16.21 6.18 -20.08
C ASP A 672 16.03 4.68 -19.78
N ILE A 673 14.82 4.26 -19.36
CA ILE A 673 14.52 2.85 -19.14
C ILE A 673 14.65 2.03 -20.42
N THR A 674 14.16 2.55 -21.56
CA THR A 674 14.23 1.86 -22.85
C THR A 674 15.69 1.62 -23.26
N GLU A 675 16.59 2.59 -23.04
CA GLU A 675 18.03 2.43 -23.30
C GLU A 675 18.63 1.26 -22.50
N PHE A 676 18.22 1.08 -21.23
CA PHE A 676 18.65 -0.04 -20.41
C PHE A 676 18.02 -1.38 -20.85
N GLU A 677 16.73 -1.38 -21.22
CA GLU A 677 16.05 -2.57 -21.76
C GLU A 677 16.68 -3.03 -23.07
N ASP A 678 17.04 -2.12 -23.97
CA ASP A 678 17.74 -2.42 -25.20
C ASP A 678 19.15 -3.01 -24.95
N ALA A 679 19.78 -2.65 -23.85
CA ALA A 679 21.04 -3.24 -23.37
C ALA A 679 20.86 -4.59 -22.64
N GLY A 680 19.65 -5.11 -22.54
CA GLY A 680 19.35 -6.41 -21.95
C GLY A 680 18.96 -6.41 -20.46
N VAL A 681 18.64 -5.24 -19.88
CA VAL A 681 18.20 -5.14 -18.48
C VAL A 681 16.69 -5.37 -18.37
N GLU A 682 16.26 -6.63 -18.21
CA GLU A 682 14.84 -7.01 -18.19
C GLU A 682 14.11 -6.60 -16.90
N SER A 683 14.83 -6.36 -15.80
CA SER A 683 14.27 -6.09 -14.47
C SER A 683 13.53 -4.75 -14.36
N LEU A 684 13.66 -3.85 -15.33
CA LEU A 684 12.99 -2.53 -15.35
C LEU A 684 11.53 -2.55 -15.81
N SER A 685 11.04 -3.66 -16.34
CA SER A 685 9.69 -3.77 -16.90
C SER A 685 8.56 -3.40 -15.92
N SER A 686 8.74 -3.66 -14.62
CA SER A 686 7.79 -3.27 -13.57
C SER A 686 7.73 -1.74 -13.41
N ILE A 687 8.88 -1.07 -13.43
CA ILE A 687 9.00 0.39 -13.29
C ILE A 687 8.45 1.07 -14.55
N TYR A 688 8.76 0.54 -15.72
CA TYR A 688 8.17 1.00 -16.98
C TYR A 688 6.63 0.97 -16.94
N LYS A 689 6.03 -0.11 -16.42
CA LYS A 689 4.57 -0.22 -16.24
C LYS A 689 4.01 0.83 -15.28
N ILE A 690 4.72 1.14 -14.19
CA ILE A 690 4.33 2.18 -13.23
C ILE A 690 4.32 3.54 -13.90
N ILE A 691 5.40 3.91 -14.58
CA ILE A 691 5.53 5.21 -15.27
C ILE A 691 4.47 5.33 -16.36
N LYS A 692 4.26 4.28 -17.15
CA LYS A 692 3.21 4.24 -18.18
C LYS A 692 1.79 4.37 -17.60
N LYS A 693 1.56 3.77 -16.42
CA LYS A 693 0.30 3.94 -15.69
C LYS A 693 0.10 5.39 -15.24
N GLN A 694 1.14 6.03 -14.70
CA GLN A 694 1.07 7.44 -14.31
C GLN A 694 0.86 8.37 -15.52
N GLN A 695 1.53 8.09 -16.63
CA GLN A 695 1.31 8.85 -17.88
C GLN A 695 -0.13 8.71 -18.37
N ARG A 696 -0.69 7.50 -18.34
CA ARG A 696 -2.11 7.29 -18.68
C ARG A 696 -3.04 8.03 -17.73
N MET A 697 -2.73 8.09 -16.43
CA MET A 697 -3.53 8.82 -15.45
C MET A 697 -3.51 10.32 -15.71
N LEU A 698 -2.37 10.91 -16.10
CA LEU A 698 -2.29 12.31 -16.50
C LEU A 698 -3.06 12.57 -17.79
N THR A 699 -3.04 11.65 -18.75
CA THR A 699 -3.86 11.74 -19.97
C THR A 699 -5.35 11.66 -19.65
N LEU A 700 -5.77 10.76 -18.76
CA LEU A 700 -7.14 10.68 -18.28
C LEU A 700 -7.54 11.92 -17.49
N ALA A 701 -6.64 12.51 -16.73
CA ALA A 701 -6.90 13.76 -16.01
C ALA A 701 -7.33 14.90 -16.95
N SER A 702 -6.86 14.89 -18.20
CA SER A 702 -7.31 15.85 -19.20
C SER A 702 -8.78 15.72 -19.59
N PHE A 703 -9.41 14.57 -19.36
CA PHE A 703 -10.87 14.40 -19.52
C PHE A 703 -11.68 15.03 -18.39
N TYR A 704 -11.04 15.28 -17.24
CA TYR A 704 -11.68 15.91 -16.08
C TYR A 704 -11.52 17.43 -16.08
N ASP A 705 -10.71 17.99 -17.00
CA ASP A 705 -10.36 19.42 -17.06
C ASP A 705 -11.36 20.28 -17.84
N GLU A 706 -12.51 19.78 -18.26
CA GLU A 706 -13.50 20.57 -19.02
C GLU A 706 -14.06 21.79 -18.26
N HIS A 707 -13.78 21.93 -16.96
CA HIS A 707 -14.22 23.04 -16.10
C HIS A 707 -13.06 23.85 -15.48
N ASP A 708 -11.98 23.98 -16.18
CA ASP A 708 -11.06 25.12 -16.36
C ASP A 708 -10.31 25.76 -15.19
N HIS A 709 -10.29 25.25 -13.98
CA HIS A 709 -9.51 25.93 -12.94
C HIS A 709 -8.20 25.23 -12.49
N HIS A 710 -7.97 23.99 -12.87
CA HIS A 710 -6.81 23.22 -12.39
C HIS A 710 -6.23 22.28 -13.45
N ALA A 711 -5.81 22.84 -14.59
CA ALA A 711 -5.22 22.08 -15.71
C ALA A 711 -4.06 21.17 -15.25
N LEU A 712 -4.33 19.87 -15.08
CA LEU A 712 -3.31 18.87 -14.68
C LEU A 712 -2.28 18.63 -15.78
N ARG A 713 -2.54 19.03 -17.03
CA ARG A 713 -1.55 19.00 -18.13
C ARG A 713 -0.33 19.85 -17.84
N ALA A 714 -0.52 20.97 -17.13
CA ALA A 714 0.56 21.87 -16.74
C ALA A 714 1.15 21.54 -15.36
N LEU A 715 0.79 20.39 -14.78
CA LEU A 715 1.31 19.97 -13.49
C LEU A 715 2.83 19.88 -13.58
N SER A 716 3.52 20.71 -12.80
CA SER A 716 4.96 20.68 -12.66
C SER A 716 5.31 20.35 -11.21
N LEU A 717 6.13 19.33 -11.02
CA LEU A 717 6.65 18.88 -9.74
C LEU A 717 8.17 18.90 -9.77
N PRO A 718 8.81 19.20 -8.66
CA PRO A 718 10.22 18.88 -8.48
C PRO A 718 10.45 17.38 -8.69
N LEU A 719 11.51 17.03 -9.42
CA LEU A 719 11.84 15.65 -9.74
C LEU A 719 11.87 14.72 -8.51
N PRO A 720 12.45 15.12 -7.34
CA PRO A 720 12.47 14.25 -6.16
C PRO A 720 11.08 13.77 -5.70
N TYR A 721 10.03 14.60 -5.85
CA TYR A 721 8.68 14.20 -5.45
C TYR A 721 8.01 13.27 -6.46
N LEU A 722 8.32 13.45 -7.75
CA LEU A 722 7.90 12.49 -8.77
C LEU A 722 8.56 11.13 -8.56
N LEU A 723 9.86 11.12 -8.25
CA LEU A 723 10.60 9.89 -7.93
C LEU A 723 10.07 9.23 -6.66
N ALA A 724 9.76 10.01 -5.62
CA ALA A 724 9.11 9.50 -4.41
C ALA A 724 7.76 8.84 -4.70
N GLU A 725 6.97 9.38 -5.63
CA GLU A 725 5.71 8.78 -6.07
C GLU A 725 5.92 7.46 -6.82
N ILE A 726 6.91 7.41 -7.71
CA ILE A 726 7.26 6.18 -8.44
C ILE A 726 7.75 5.12 -7.45
N ASN A 727 8.64 5.47 -6.53
CA ASN A 727 9.17 4.56 -5.51
C ASN A 727 8.08 4.05 -4.57
N SER A 728 7.21 4.92 -4.07
CA SER A 728 6.06 4.53 -3.23
C SER A 728 5.10 3.59 -3.96
N THR A 729 4.90 3.80 -5.26
CA THR A 729 4.08 2.90 -6.08
C THR A 729 4.78 1.57 -6.29
N LEU A 730 6.10 1.57 -6.48
CA LEU A 730 6.91 0.36 -6.62
C LEU A 730 6.88 -0.47 -5.33
N GLU A 731 7.04 0.16 -4.17
CA GLU A 731 6.94 -0.48 -2.86
C GLU A 731 5.55 -1.07 -2.59
N THR A 732 4.49 -0.47 -3.13
CA THR A 732 3.13 -0.98 -2.99
C THR A 732 2.76 -2.02 -4.05
N GLN A 733 3.50 -2.13 -5.14
CA GLN A 733 3.38 -3.23 -6.11
C GLN A 733 4.10 -4.47 -5.57
N LEU A 734 3.47 -5.07 -4.60
CA LEU A 734 3.93 -6.32 -4.01
C LEU A 734 3.93 -7.42 -5.06
N GLU A 735 5.01 -8.17 -5.15
CA GLU A 735 4.97 -9.45 -5.88
C GLU A 735 3.83 -10.28 -5.30
N HIS A 736 2.89 -10.62 -6.15
CA HIS A 736 1.79 -11.47 -5.75
C HIS A 736 2.38 -12.84 -5.40
N ALA A 737 2.08 -13.28 -4.18
CA ALA A 737 2.43 -14.63 -3.76
C ALA A 737 1.55 -15.61 -4.53
N GLU A 738 1.95 -15.96 -5.73
CA GLU A 738 1.36 -17.11 -6.40
C GLU A 738 1.76 -18.37 -5.64
N PRO A 739 0.85 -19.30 -5.36
CA PRO A 739 1.19 -20.57 -4.74
C PRO A 739 1.96 -21.42 -5.76
N THR A 740 3.27 -21.25 -5.80
CA THR A 740 4.16 -21.83 -6.80
C THR A 740 4.90 -23.09 -6.35
N GLY A 741 4.41 -23.78 -5.31
CA GLY A 741 5.11 -24.95 -4.75
C GLY A 741 6.30 -24.59 -3.87
N GLN A 742 6.47 -23.33 -3.50
CA GLN A 742 7.56 -22.79 -2.68
C GLN A 742 7.07 -22.38 -1.30
N ILE A 743 7.97 -22.30 -0.32
CA ILE A 743 7.70 -21.72 1.00
C ILE A 743 7.48 -20.22 0.83
N THR A 744 6.37 -19.72 1.36
CA THR A 744 6.03 -18.30 1.24
C THR A 744 6.47 -17.52 2.47
N PHE A 745 7.36 -16.54 2.27
CA PHE A 745 7.67 -15.51 3.27
C PHE A 745 6.82 -14.28 2.98
N SER A 746 6.16 -13.72 3.98
CA SER A 746 5.31 -12.54 3.83
C SER A 746 5.33 -11.62 5.04
N GLN A 747 5.00 -10.37 4.83
CA GLN A 747 4.74 -9.46 5.93
C GLN A 747 3.41 -9.79 6.60
N ILE A 748 3.34 -9.61 7.93
CA ILE A 748 2.10 -9.82 8.68
C ILE A 748 0.99 -8.91 8.14
N GLY A 749 -0.16 -9.50 7.82
CA GLY A 749 -1.33 -8.79 7.31
C GLY A 749 -1.47 -8.70 5.79
N GLN A 750 -0.47 -9.09 5.01
CA GLN A 750 -0.53 -9.04 3.54
C GLN A 750 -1.20 -10.27 2.92
N ILE A 751 -0.92 -11.45 3.43
CA ILE A 751 -1.56 -12.70 2.99
C ILE A 751 -2.76 -12.96 3.91
N ARG A 752 -3.95 -12.88 3.35
CA ARG A 752 -5.22 -13.17 4.04
C ARG A 752 -6.11 -14.00 3.12
N PRO A 753 -6.96 -14.79 3.66
CA PRO A 753 -6.79 -16.03 4.38
C PRO A 753 -6.60 -17.17 3.37
N VAL A 754 -5.37 -17.60 3.18
CA VAL A 754 -5.04 -18.85 2.47
C VAL A 754 -4.70 -19.90 3.54
N PRO A 755 -5.21 -21.14 3.46
CA PRO A 755 -4.92 -22.15 4.47
C PRO A 755 -3.49 -22.69 4.31
N TYR A 756 -2.75 -22.72 5.42
CA TYR A 756 -1.43 -23.32 5.53
C TYR A 756 -1.40 -24.37 6.63
N LYS A 757 -0.60 -25.42 6.46
CA LYS A 757 -0.43 -26.46 7.49
C LYS A 757 0.58 -26.05 8.56
N LEU A 758 1.57 -25.22 8.19
CA LEU A 758 2.56 -24.69 9.12
C LEU A 758 2.65 -23.17 8.96
N ILE A 759 2.46 -22.44 10.04
CA ILE A 759 2.64 -20.99 10.08
C ILE A 759 3.76 -20.68 11.07
N VAL A 760 4.78 -19.96 10.58
CA VAL A 760 5.91 -19.52 11.39
C VAL A 760 5.90 -17.99 11.48
N MET A 761 6.14 -17.45 12.66
CA MET A 761 6.24 -16.01 12.88
C MET A 761 7.67 -15.66 13.33
N LEU A 762 8.33 -14.77 12.61
CA LEU A 762 9.68 -14.31 12.88
C LEU A 762 9.68 -12.87 13.44
N GLY A 763 10.68 -12.56 14.26
CA GLY A 763 10.93 -11.19 14.70
C GLY A 763 9.82 -10.60 15.58
N LEU A 764 9.20 -11.41 16.46
CA LEU A 764 8.18 -10.97 17.40
C LEU A 764 8.78 -10.24 18.62
N ASP A 765 9.74 -9.35 18.35
CA ASP A 765 10.40 -8.56 19.39
C ASP A 765 9.46 -7.48 19.96
N SER A 766 9.70 -7.12 21.22
CA SER A 766 8.97 -6.03 21.87
C SER A 766 9.14 -4.72 21.09
N GLY A 767 8.03 -4.07 20.78
CA GLY A 767 8.00 -2.84 19.98
C GLY A 767 7.91 -3.03 18.45
N LYS A 768 8.16 -4.25 17.93
CA LYS A 768 7.96 -4.57 16.51
C LYS A 768 6.58 -5.16 16.24
N PHE A 769 6.05 -5.92 17.18
CA PHE A 769 4.70 -6.50 17.08
C PHE A 769 4.00 -6.55 18.46
N PRO A 770 2.69 -6.18 18.57
CA PRO A 770 1.86 -5.60 17.50
C PRO A 770 2.28 -4.18 17.12
N ASN A 771 2.17 -3.87 15.84
CA ASN A 771 2.45 -2.53 15.35
C ASN A 771 1.30 -1.58 15.76
N ARG A 772 1.63 -0.33 16.18
CA ARG A 772 0.61 0.67 16.48
C ARG A 772 -0.04 1.13 15.17
N SER A 773 -1.37 1.22 15.14
CA SER A 773 -2.07 1.81 14.01
C SER A 773 -1.58 3.24 13.79
N GLN A 774 -1.12 3.54 12.59
CA GLN A 774 -0.80 4.91 12.20
C GLN A 774 -2.13 5.64 11.93
N HIS A 775 -2.41 6.65 12.75
CA HIS A 775 -3.53 7.55 12.50
C HIS A 775 -3.23 8.41 11.27
N LEU A 776 -4.24 8.62 10.42
CA LEU A 776 -4.09 9.55 9.31
C LEU A 776 -3.99 10.98 9.87
N PRO A 777 -2.97 11.75 9.46
CA PRO A 777 -2.92 13.16 9.82
C PRO A 777 -4.18 13.88 9.36
N PHE A 778 -4.63 14.83 10.17
CA PHE A 778 -5.82 15.66 9.90
C PHE A 778 -7.17 14.92 9.91
N ASP A 779 -7.24 13.68 10.38
CA ASP A 779 -8.48 12.90 10.37
C ASP A 779 -9.46 13.40 11.43
N LEU A 780 -10.52 14.02 10.94
CA LEU A 780 -11.61 14.50 11.78
C LEU A 780 -12.39 13.34 12.43
N MET A 781 -12.42 12.17 11.77
CA MET A 781 -13.04 10.98 12.36
C MET A 781 -12.28 10.48 13.58
N ASP A 782 -10.95 10.60 13.58
CA ASP A 782 -10.13 10.20 14.73
C ASP A 782 -10.38 11.09 15.95
N LEU A 783 -10.51 12.40 15.72
CA LEU A 783 -10.85 13.35 16.81
C LEU A 783 -12.27 13.14 17.35
N LEU A 784 -13.21 12.76 16.48
CA LEU A 784 -14.62 12.57 16.83
C LEU A 784 -14.92 11.16 17.34
N LYS A 785 -13.94 10.26 17.37
CA LYS A 785 -14.13 8.90 17.88
C LYS A 785 -14.42 8.91 19.36
N PRO A 786 -15.51 8.26 19.79
CA PRO A 786 -15.59 7.83 21.17
C PRO A 786 -14.45 6.85 21.45
N ASN A 787 -13.85 6.93 22.64
CA ASN A 787 -12.74 6.05 23.04
C ASN A 787 -13.07 4.55 22.98
N TRP A 788 -14.30 4.17 22.70
CA TRP A 788 -14.81 2.80 22.70
C TRP A 788 -15.50 2.38 21.38
N VAL A 789 -16.05 3.32 20.59
CA VAL A 789 -16.59 2.99 19.27
C VAL A 789 -15.50 3.26 18.26
N ILE A 790 -14.86 2.24 17.83
CA ILE A 790 -14.00 2.34 16.71
C ILE A 790 -14.77 1.82 15.52
N VAL A 791 -15.37 2.75 14.83
CA VAL A 791 -15.71 2.54 13.43
C VAL A 791 -14.38 2.68 12.70
N HIS A 792 -13.56 1.65 12.80
CA HIS A 792 -12.48 1.46 11.88
C HIS A 792 -12.85 0.44 10.92
N VAL A 793 -12.64 0.92 9.86
CA VAL A 793 -12.03 0.03 8.94
C VAL A 793 -10.61 0.44 8.68
#